data_b4d91018f8878853de38dc79ecd2c84f
#
_entry.id   b4d91018f8878853de38dc79ecd2c84f
#
_cell.length_a   1.000
_cell.length_b   1.000
_cell.length_c   1.000
_cell.angle_alpha   90.00
_cell.angle_beta   90.00
_cell.angle_gamma   90.00
#
_symmetry.space_group_name_H-M   'P 1'
#
loop_
_entity.id
_entity.type
_entity.pdbx_description
1 polymer ?
#
loop_
_entity_poly.entity_id
_entity_poly.type
_entity_poly.pdbx_seq_one_letter_code
_entity_poly.pdbx_strand_id
1 'polypeptide(L)'
;LEAFDRTRSSEGLPLRALQSVLGLAKERDVATTRDNGPQDGFTWKQASTRPLDMDGPASPVFQRMCDDFSEKSAFWHIEKIVGKYPDKIAISDGSTSLSFLELLNAVQNLAGAIAGSVPMGKAVGLLIGNTLWYPVAMLAAMRAGRPAVPLNPRDPFQRLAAIASSAGLAAIVRPGPGKPAGWPDASSLKWIDAGSCMAATPDGSLPALPPDVSVDSPAIVLYTSGSTGAPKGVVNSQRAILQRVQQYVDACHIGPDDAFMPLTGPATIAGCREMMTPMLCGATLYLLDIESAGIRAARDNFQKWRVTIAYLVPALLRVLMTDSAPDVFSSLRVVRVGGEKVLWSDIDRLRDNVPESCLIQISYSSTETTGTQWFLPRDYPERGATVPVGFVLPGIEYTVVDENGYEVAPGDEGELVIRGNYTTLGYWADGGHVPLRASSANPWLRIFATGDLVKVDGTGMMWIVGRKGRQIKINGRRVEPAELELVLRRAPQVSDAVAVVTDANELVAFVVPVKTGASEIIPELRDLIRTALPPAVHPTRLHSIAEIPQLKGGKVDSVKLRELDRALNAQDAQSPPDARQAVDPLDIEGVAAAVWERILPGKKAAGSRWDDAGGDSLKLLQFVMELETALGRELNLDAFTVGMSFTDVVRAASAEQDTSDLLVEASDPRPLLFIVPGSIGYGPSLAAFGVEMSDVARVVAIRYGDLNDLLKGHGTIPRMVDAVVDQISQVQPDGDVKLIGYSLGGGVAFEVAAKLIAAGRSVTFLGILDTNIGPGQHDYRETLARTVQRIRSHRVTADRMMLRALAKAFARFGAEALLARGIDWLKWRAFARVRFILRLELEEILRMRAFGQWLAQPKTALPITATLFRCRRTGVPTDLGWSAFFADLSIVPILGGHLDMLIEPYLSHNRPLIERAFLVSGA
;
A
#
# COMPACT_ATOMS: atom_id res chain seq x y z
N LEU A 1 25.88 42.66 -16.07
CA LEU A 1 24.90 43.74 -15.80
C LEU A 1 24.98 44.92 -16.75
N GLU A 2 25.75 44.81 -17.86
CA GLU A 2 25.87 45.92 -18.83
C GLU A 2 25.59 45.55 -20.28
N ALA A 3 24.80 44.47 -20.54
CA ALA A 3 24.54 44.04 -21.93
C ALA A 3 23.06 43.85 -22.27
N PHE A 4 22.11 44.44 -21.50
CA PHE A 4 20.68 44.29 -21.78
C PHE A 4 19.90 45.60 -21.72
N ASP A 5 20.47 46.70 -22.22
CA ASP A 5 19.74 47.96 -22.33
C ASP A 5 19.98 48.64 -23.71
N ARG A 6 19.41 48.07 -24.77
CA ARG A 6 19.13 48.77 -26.04
C ARG A 6 18.28 47.90 -26.95
N THR A 7 16.95 48.04 -26.82
CA THR A 7 15.99 48.15 -27.92
C THR A 7 14.60 48.46 -27.36
N ARG A 8 14.32 49.70 -27.16
CA ARG A 8 12.97 50.23 -27.14
C ARG A 8 12.72 50.93 -28.47
N SER A 9 11.73 50.48 -29.22
CA SER A 9 10.87 51.38 -29.99
C SER A 9 9.57 50.64 -30.41
N SER A 10 8.49 51.23 -29.92
CA SER A 10 7.20 51.51 -30.57
C SER A 10 6.25 50.39 -30.95
N GLU A 11 5.18 50.52 -30.33
CA GLU A 11 3.75 50.42 -30.62
C GLU A 11 2.98 49.50 -29.67
N GLY A 12 2.43 50.13 -28.66
CA GLY A 12 1.51 49.51 -27.70
C GLY A 12 0.09 49.50 -28.22
N LEU A 13 -0.54 48.34 -28.16
CA LEU A 13 -1.99 48.22 -28.04
C LEU A 13 -2.34 47.79 -26.59
N PRO A 14 -3.30 48.41 -25.92
CA PRO A 14 -3.49 48.16 -24.50
C PRO A 14 -4.15 46.80 -24.27
N LEU A 15 -3.54 46.02 -23.40
CA LEU A 15 -3.99 44.70 -22.92
C LEU A 15 -5.46 44.64 -22.46
N ARG A 16 -6.12 45.82 -22.28
CA ARG A 16 -7.52 45.91 -21.89
C ARG A 16 -8.55 45.62 -22.98
N ALA A 17 -8.14 45.66 -24.25
CA ALA A 17 -9.07 45.47 -25.39
C ALA A 17 -9.20 43.96 -25.80
N LEU A 18 -8.27 43.12 -25.43
CA LEU A 18 -8.32 41.68 -25.72
C LEU A 18 -9.14 40.87 -24.70
N GLN A 19 -9.34 41.43 -23.50
CA GLN A 19 -10.09 40.76 -22.44
C GLN A 19 -11.62 40.85 -22.62
N SER A 20 -12.13 41.76 -23.44
CA SER A 20 -13.57 41.92 -23.67
C SER A 20 -14.13 41.10 -24.83
N VAL A 21 -13.28 40.53 -25.70
CA VAL A 21 -13.70 39.81 -26.91
C VAL A 21 -13.75 38.30 -26.70
N LEU A 22 -13.08 37.76 -25.64
CA LEU A 22 -13.00 36.32 -25.44
C LEU A 22 -13.95 35.76 -24.39
N GLY A 23 -14.90 36.54 -23.86
CA GLY A 23 -15.94 35.99 -22.99
C GLY A 23 -15.43 35.21 -21.75
N LEU A 24 -14.18 35.43 -21.35
CA LEU A 24 -13.61 34.87 -20.16
C LEU A 24 -14.19 35.60 -18.97
N ALA A 25 -15.07 34.90 -18.25
CA ALA A 25 -15.59 35.34 -16.97
C ALA A 25 -14.41 35.85 -16.13
N LYS A 26 -14.64 37.01 -15.51
CA LYS A 26 -13.73 37.62 -14.57
C LYS A 26 -13.16 36.52 -13.66
N GLU A 27 -11.85 36.34 -13.69
CA GLU A 27 -11.07 35.76 -12.61
C GLU A 27 -11.51 36.46 -11.30
N ARG A 28 -12.46 35.87 -10.62
CA ARG A 28 -12.61 36.08 -9.21
C ARG A 28 -11.69 35.08 -8.54
N ASP A 29 -10.58 35.64 -8.09
CA ASP A 29 -9.82 35.16 -6.96
C ASP A 29 -9.54 33.62 -6.99
N VAL A 30 -8.45 33.21 -7.69
CA VAL A 30 -7.51 32.35 -6.98
C VAL A 30 -7.36 33.05 -5.63
N ALA A 31 -7.95 32.48 -4.61
CA ALA A 31 -7.90 33.05 -3.28
C ALA A 31 -6.45 33.31 -2.90
N THR A 32 -5.96 34.46 -3.25
CA THR A 32 -5.20 35.24 -2.33
C THR A 32 -6.16 35.36 -1.15
N THR A 33 -6.04 34.43 -0.18
CA THR A 33 -6.36 34.76 1.19
C THR A 33 -5.93 36.23 1.29
N ARG A 34 -6.87 37.09 1.51
CA ARG A 34 -6.68 38.54 1.62
C ARG A 34 -5.32 38.73 2.26
N ASP A 35 -4.46 39.46 1.61
CA ASP A 35 -3.09 39.77 2.02
C ASP A 35 -3.11 40.70 3.25
N ASN A 36 -3.74 40.25 4.31
CA ASN A 36 -3.57 40.62 5.69
C ASN A 36 -2.69 39.60 6.38
N GLY A 37 -1.92 38.80 5.59
CA GLY A 37 -0.85 38.00 6.11
C GLY A 37 0.23 38.90 6.71
N PRO A 38 0.84 38.46 7.80
CA PRO A 38 1.77 39.27 8.59
C PRO A 38 2.87 39.82 7.71
N GLN A 39 3.02 41.13 7.75
CA GLN A 39 4.23 41.80 7.24
C GLN A 39 5.44 41.26 7.98
N ASP A 40 6.68 41.41 7.46
CA ASP A 40 7.94 40.93 8.08
C ASP A 40 8.18 41.44 9.55
N GLY A 41 7.14 41.91 10.22
CA GLY A 41 7.14 42.42 11.58
C GLY A 41 6.96 41.44 12.70
N PHE A 42 6.98 40.15 12.45
CA PHE A 42 6.89 39.12 13.49
C PHE A 42 8.19 39.02 14.29
N THR A 43 8.05 38.79 15.59
CA THR A 43 9.17 38.29 16.39
C THR A 43 9.30 36.78 16.12
N TRP A 44 10.30 36.42 15.33
CA TRP A 44 10.55 35.02 15.00
C TRP A 44 11.30 34.33 16.15
N LYS A 45 10.70 33.25 16.66
CA LYS A 45 11.34 32.38 17.64
C LYS A 45 12.23 31.39 16.90
N GLN A 46 13.45 31.24 17.39
CA GLN A 46 14.37 30.24 16.88
C GLN A 46 13.93 28.83 17.26
N ALA A 47 14.34 27.85 16.46
CA ALA A 47 14.22 26.46 16.82
C ALA A 47 14.90 26.18 18.18
N SER A 48 14.48 25.11 18.80
CA SER A 48 15.12 24.61 20.01
C SER A 48 16.59 24.30 19.75
N THR A 49 17.47 24.70 20.68
CA THR A 49 18.88 24.31 20.67
C THR A 49 19.12 22.90 21.24
N ARG A 50 18.05 22.19 21.59
CA ARG A 50 18.12 20.80 22.08
C ARG A 50 18.70 19.89 21.00
N PRO A 51 19.59 18.95 21.35
CA PRO A 51 20.05 17.93 20.42
C PRO A 51 18.86 17.15 19.85
N LEU A 52 18.93 16.79 18.55
CA LEU A 52 17.87 16.03 17.86
C LEU A 52 17.63 14.65 18.48
N ASP A 53 18.66 14.08 19.07
CA ASP A 53 18.73 12.78 19.74
C ASP A 53 18.57 12.83 21.26
N MET A 54 18.19 13.98 21.82
CA MET A 54 17.91 14.10 23.26
C MET A 54 16.79 13.14 23.67
N ASP A 55 17.01 12.38 24.72
CA ASP A 55 16.16 11.29 25.20
C ASP A 55 15.98 10.15 24.18
N GLY A 56 16.79 10.15 23.13
CA GLY A 56 16.82 9.20 22.03
C GLY A 56 17.96 8.18 22.13
N PRO A 57 18.42 7.61 20.99
CA PRO A 57 19.50 6.64 21.01
C PRO A 57 20.82 7.29 21.44
N ALA A 58 21.55 6.57 22.30
CA ALA A 58 22.91 6.95 22.70
C ALA A 58 23.90 5.94 22.13
N SER A 59 24.64 6.33 21.11
CA SER A 59 25.69 5.51 20.50
C SER A 59 27.00 6.30 20.36
N PRO A 60 28.06 5.90 21.04
CA PRO A 60 29.34 6.60 20.95
C PRO A 60 30.05 6.43 19.60
N VAL A 61 29.59 5.47 18.78
CA VAL A 61 30.15 5.18 17.46
C VAL A 61 29.34 5.79 16.31
N PHE A 62 28.16 6.35 16.60
CA PHE A 62 27.36 7.00 15.58
C PHE A 62 28.01 8.30 15.13
N GLN A 63 28.12 8.44 13.82
CA GLN A 63 28.61 9.67 13.18
C GLN A 63 27.43 10.38 12.52
N ARG A 64 27.16 11.60 12.97
CA ARG A 64 26.16 12.46 12.34
C ARG A 64 26.51 12.67 10.86
N MET A 65 25.48 12.88 10.06
CA MET A 65 25.69 13.27 8.68
C MET A 65 26.42 14.62 8.61
N CYS A 66 27.22 14.80 7.56
CA CYS A 66 27.97 16.04 7.35
C CYS A 66 27.02 17.24 7.22
N ASP A 67 27.45 18.42 7.69
CA ASP A 67 26.64 19.63 7.68
C ASP A 67 26.23 20.04 6.25
N ASP A 68 27.02 19.69 5.22
CA ASP A 68 26.71 19.93 3.82
C ASP A 68 25.89 18.82 3.16
N PHE A 69 25.28 17.90 3.92
CA PHE A 69 24.53 16.79 3.36
C PHE A 69 23.40 17.25 2.43
N SER A 70 22.66 18.28 2.79
CA SER A 70 21.61 18.83 1.95
C SER A 70 22.09 19.70 0.78
N GLU A 71 23.42 19.96 0.70
CA GLU A 71 24.06 20.72 -0.39
C GLU A 71 24.47 19.84 -1.58
N LYS A 72 24.46 18.52 -1.43
CA LYS A 72 24.76 17.54 -2.47
C LYS A 72 23.49 16.82 -2.93
N SER A 73 23.43 16.42 -4.20
CA SER A 73 22.25 15.72 -4.73
C SER A 73 22.05 14.34 -4.09
N ALA A 74 20.80 13.86 -4.08
CA ALA A 74 20.49 12.51 -3.63
C ALA A 74 21.29 11.45 -4.40
N PHE A 75 21.52 11.66 -5.68
CA PHE A 75 22.29 10.76 -6.52
C PHE A 75 23.78 10.71 -6.09
N TRP A 76 24.39 11.85 -5.77
CA TRP A 76 25.75 11.90 -5.24
C TRP A 76 25.90 11.07 -3.96
N HIS A 77 24.91 11.13 -3.05
CA HIS A 77 24.93 10.33 -1.83
C HIS A 77 24.85 8.83 -2.13
N ILE A 78 24.01 8.42 -3.08
CA ILE A 78 23.93 7.02 -3.50
C ILE A 78 25.28 6.54 -4.08
N GLU A 79 25.94 7.33 -4.92
CA GLU A 79 27.28 6.98 -5.42
C GLU A 79 28.28 6.75 -4.28
N LYS A 80 28.22 7.57 -3.24
CA LYS A 80 29.07 7.40 -2.04
C LYS A 80 28.74 6.13 -1.27
N ILE A 81 27.45 5.77 -1.17
CA ILE A 81 27.01 4.53 -0.52
C ILE A 81 27.43 3.31 -1.35
N VAL A 82 27.27 3.35 -2.67
CA VAL A 82 27.77 2.31 -3.59
C VAL A 82 29.27 2.10 -3.44
N GLY A 83 30.05 3.17 -3.29
CA GLY A 83 31.49 3.06 -3.05
C GLY A 83 31.88 2.34 -1.74
N LYS A 84 30.95 2.28 -0.77
CA LYS A 84 31.15 1.59 0.52
C LYS A 84 30.51 0.19 0.57
N TYR A 85 29.33 0.03 -0.05
CA TYR A 85 28.48 -1.16 0.10
C TYR A 85 27.88 -1.61 -1.25
N PRO A 86 28.67 -1.87 -2.31
CA PRO A 86 28.14 -2.14 -3.66
C PRO A 86 27.19 -3.35 -3.70
N ASP A 87 27.57 -4.43 -3.02
CA ASP A 87 26.87 -5.72 -3.08
C ASP A 87 25.78 -5.87 -1.99
N LYS A 88 25.67 -4.89 -1.08
CA LYS A 88 24.65 -4.94 -0.03
C LYS A 88 23.27 -4.67 -0.63
N ILE A 89 22.25 -5.39 -0.14
CA ILE A 89 20.86 -5.18 -0.53
C ILE A 89 20.44 -3.77 -0.12
N ALA A 90 20.10 -2.97 -1.11
CA ALA A 90 19.53 -1.64 -0.94
C ALA A 90 18.00 -1.68 -0.80
N ILE A 91 17.35 -2.44 -1.71
CA ILE A 91 15.88 -2.54 -1.78
C ILE A 91 15.48 -3.98 -1.98
N SER A 92 14.43 -4.43 -1.31
CA SER A 92 13.81 -5.75 -1.54
C SER A 92 12.30 -5.69 -1.30
N ASP A 93 11.53 -6.45 -2.09
CA ASP A 93 10.12 -6.74 -1.82
C ASP A 93 9.90 -8.17 -1.28
N GLY A 94 11.00 -8.83 -0.94
CA GLY A 94 11.01 -10.21 -0.43
C GLY A 94 11.07 -11.27 -1.52
N SER A 95 10.81 -10.93 -2.77
CA SER A 95 10.93 -11.78 -3.95
C SER A 95 12.10 -11.37 -4.83
N THR A 96 12.22 -10.09 -5.06
CA THR A 96 13.27 -9.45 -5.84
C THR A 96 14.05 -8.49 -4.95
N SER A 97 15.36 -8.43 -5.16
CA SER A 97 16.24 -7.53 -4.43
C SER A 97 17.19 -6.84 -5.38
N LEU A 98 17.52 -5.60 -5.08
CA LEU A 98 18.57 -4.84 -5.75
C LEU A 98 19.67 -4.54 -4.74
N SER A 99 20.91 -4.83 -5.09
CA SER A 99 22.07 -4.29 -4.40
C SER A 99 22.18 -2.78 -4.63
N PHE A 100 23.03 -2.08 -3.86
CA PHE A 100 23.27 -0.65 -4.10
C PHE A 100 23.84 -0.38 -5.49
N LEU A 101 24.68 -1.27 -6.02
CA LEU A 101 25.22 -1.15 -7.37
C LEU A 101 24.13 -1.35 -8.44
N GLU A 102 23.28 -2.35 -8.27
CA GLU A 102 22.15 -2.59 -9.17
C GLU A 102 21.14 -1.44 -9.12
N LEU A 103 20.86 -0.88 -7.94
CA LEU A 103 20.02 0.31 -7.75
C LEU A 103 20.60 1.50 -8.52
N LEU A 104 21.91 1.78 -8.40
CA LEU A 104 22.58 2.86 -9.11
C LEU A 104 22.40 2.73 -10.63
N ASN A 105 22.66 1.52 -11.16
CA ASN A 105 22.51 1.24 -12.59
C ASN A 105 21.07 1.40 -13.07
N ALA A 106 20.10 0.89 -12.31
CA ALA A 106 18.68 1.01 -12.62
C ALA A 106 18.24 2.49 -12.65
N VAL A 107 18.70 3.29 -11.68
CA VAL A 107 18.42 4.74 -11.61
C VAL A 107 19.02 5.46 -12.82
N GLN A 108 20.25 5.15 -13.22
CA GLN A 108 20.90 5.77 -14.38
C GLN A 108 20.19 5.46 -15.69
N ASN A 109 19.83 4.18 -15.91
CA ASN A 109 19.13 3.75 -17.11
C ASN A 109 17.75 4.43 -17.24
N LEU A 110 16.97 4.42 -16.17
CA LEU A 110 15.65 5.04 -16.17
C LEU A 110 15.75 6.58 -16.27
N ALA A 111 16.76 7.20 -15.64
CA ALA A 111 17.01 8.64 -15.77
C ALA A 111 17.29 9.04 -17.21
N GLY A 112 18.07 8.24 -17.96
CA GLY A 112 18.31 8.42 -19.39
C GLY A 112 17.01 8.36 -20.20
N ALA A 113 16.16 7.37 -19.96
CA ALA A 113 14.86 7.23 -20.61
C ALA A 113 13.91 8.41 -20.32
N ILE A 114 13.89 8.88 -19.07
CA ILE A 114 13.14 10.07 -18.66
C ILE A 114 13.69 11.31 -19.37
N ALA A 115 15.00 11.52 -19.37
CA ALA A 115 15.64 12.68 -20.01
C ALA A 115 15.36 12.74 -21.52
N GLY A 116 15.35 11.59 -22.21
CA GLY A 116 15.00 11.48 -23.63
C GLY A 116 13.52 11.70 -23.96
N SER A 117 12.65 11.54 -22.96
CA SER A 117 11.18 11.61 -23.16
C SER A 117 10.56 12.89 -22.64
N VAL A 118 11.15 13.50 -21.58
CA VAL A 118 10.60 14.65 -20.86
C VAL A 118 11.52 15.85 -21.00
N PRO A 119 11.07 16.98 -21.57
CA PRO A 119 11.87 18.20 -21.67
C PRO A 119 12.30 18.73 -20.29
N MET A 120 13.41 19.48 -20.25
CA MET A 120 13.86 20.14 -19.03
C MET A 120 12.77 21.11 -18.51
N GLY A 121 12.54 21.15 -17.19
CA GLY A 121 11.53 21.99 -16.54
C GLY A 121 10.10 21.44 -16.61
N LYS A 122 9.87 20.33 -17.31
CA LYS A 122 8.57 19.61 -17.29
C LYS A 122 8.59 18.49 -16.27
N ALA A 123 7.43 18.23 -15.67
CA ALA A 123 7.26 17.17 -14.69
C ALA A 123 7.02 15.80 -15.36
N VAL A 124 7.36 14.72 -14.66
CA VAL A 124 7.13 13.34 -15.03
C VAL A 124 6.21 12.66 -14.01
N GLY A 125 5.16 11.97 -14.49
CA GLY A 125 4.27 11.20 -13.63
C GLY A 125 4.90 9.86 -13.24
N LEU A 126 4.68 9.43 -12.00
CA LEU A 126 5.07 8.11 -11.50
C LEU A 126 3.80 7.34 -11.12
N LEU A 127 3.25 6.58 -12.07
CA LEU A 127 2.08 5.72 -11.85
C LEU A 127 2.55 4.35 -11.31
N ILE A 128 3.02 4.36 -10.08
CA ILE A 128 3.67 3.22 -9.44
C ILE A 128 3.21 3.16 -7.98
N GLY A 129 2.79 1.96 -7.55
CA GLY A 129 2.43 1.70 -6.16
C GLY A 129 3.66 1.51 -5.25
N ASN A 130 3.43 0.91 -4.07
CA ASN A 130 4.50 0.67 -3.09
C ASN A 130 5.34 -0.56 -3.47
N THR A 131 6.07 -0.48 -4.59
CA THR A 131 6.91 -1.53 -5.16
C THR A 131 8.33 -1.03 -5.37
N LEU A 132 9.28 -1.95 -5.64
CA LEU A 132 10.70 -1.62 -5.90
C LEU A 132 10.90 -0.60 -7.05
N TRP A 133 9.95 -0.49 -7.97
CA TRP A 133 9.99 0.45 -9.10
C TRP A 133 9.85 1.91 -8.66
N TYR A 134 9.12 2.17 -7.56
CA TYR A 134 8.83 3.54 -7.15
C TYR A 134 10.09 4.30 -6.67
N PRO A 135 10.89 3.80 -5.71
CA PRO A 135 12.09 4.51 -5.27
C PRO A 135 13.12 4.66 -6.40
N VAL A 136 13.24 3.67 -7.30
CA VAL A 136 14.08 3.79 -8.50
C VAL A 136 13.61 4.92 -9.40
N ALA A 137 12.31 4.98 -9.71
CA ALA A 137 11.74 6.01 -10.59
C ALA A 137 11.82 7.42 -9.98
N MET A 138 11.63 7.54 -8.66
CA MET A 138 11.78 8.80 -7.94
C MET A 138 13.21 9.32 -8.02
N LEU A 139 14.19 8.49 -7.73
CA LEU A 139 15.62 8.85 -7.86
C LEU A 139 16.02 9.14 -9.31
N ALA A 140 15.50 8.37 -10.27
CA ALA A 140 15.76 8.59 -11.69
C ALA A 140 15.21 9.95 -12.17
N ALA A 141 14.01 10.34 -11.73
CA ALA A 141 13.45 11.65 -12.03
C ALA A 141 14.30 12.78 -11.45
N MET A 142 14.74 12.65 -10.18
CA MET A 142 15.64 13.60 -9.52
C MET A 142 17.00 13.69 -10.26
N ARG A 143 17.58 12.54 -10.67
CA ARG A 143 18.84 12.49 -11.43
C ARG A 143 18.70 13.12 -12.80
N ALA A 144 17.56 12.95 -13.45
CA ALA A 144 17.25 13.57 -14.73
C ALA A 144 16.92 15.07 -14.63
N GLY A 145 16.73 15.61 -13.42
CA GLY A 145 16.31 17.01 -13.21
C GLY A 145 14.88 17.29 -13.64
N ARG A 146 13.99 16.30 -13.52
CA ARG A 146 12.56 16.40 -13.82
C ARG A 146 11.77 16.20 -12.53
N PRO A 147 10.90 17.17 -12.15
CA PRO A 147 10.08 16.99 -10.95
C PRO A 147 9.20 15.73 -11.07
N ALA A 148 9.25 14.85 -10.09
CA ALA A 148 8.42 13.66 -10.01
C ALA A 148 7.02 14.04 -9.51
N VAL A 149 5.97 13.52 -10.15
CA VAL A 149 4.58 13.63 -9.71
C VAL A 149 4.08 12.22 -9.39
N PRO A 150 4.05 11.81 -8.12
CA PRO A 150 3.49 10.53 -7.72
C PRO A 150 2.00 10.45 -8.05
N LEU A 151 1.60 9.38 -8.71
CA LEU A 151 0.22 9.04 -9.07
C LEU A 151 -0.11 7.70 -8.42
N ASN A 152 -1.08 7.68 -7.50
CA ASN A 152 -1.47 6.43 -6.86
C ASN A 152 -2.29 5.57 -7.85
N PRO A 153 -1.85 4.36 -8.23
CA PRO A 153 -2.58 3.51 -9.20
C PRO A 153 -4.00 3.14 -8.78
N ARG A 154 -4.32 3.27 -7.49
CA ARG A 154 -5.66 3.00 -6.93
C ARG A 154 -6.63 4.17 -7.00
N ASP A 155 -6.13 5.37 -7.32
CA ASP A 155 -7.00 6.52 -7.51
C ASP A 155 -7.73 6.38 -8.87
N PRO A 156 -8.96 6.89 -8.98
CA PRO A 156 -9.72 6.85 -10.24
C PRO A 156 -8.93 7.45 -11.42
N PHE A 157 -8.90 6.80 -12.56
CA PHE A 157 -8.15 7.28 -13.74
C PHE A 157 -8.55 8.68 -14.20
N GLN A 158 -9.82 9.05 -14.03
CA GLN A 158 -10.29 10.43 -14.32
C GLN A 158 -9.58 11.45 -13.43
N ARG A 159 -9.39 11.16 -12.12
CA ARG A 159 -8.64 12.00 -11.21
C ARG A 159 -7.16 12.05 -11.57
N LEU A 160 -6.56 10.89 -11.87
CA LEU A 160 -5.16 10.82 -12.28
C LEU A 160 -4.90 11.59 -13.58
N ALA A 161 -5.81 11.53 -14.54
CA ALA A 161 -5.74 12.29 -15.78
C ALA A 161 -5.90 13.80 -15.53
N ALA A 162 -6.77 14.20 -14.61
CA ALA A 162 -6.89 15.60 -14.20
C ALA A 162 -5.61 16.13 -13.53
N ILE A 163 -4.98 15.32 -12.65
CA ILE A 163 -3.66 15.65 -12.06
C ILE A 163 -2.61 15.74 -13.17
N ALA A 164 -2.55 14.79 -14.09
CA ALA A 164 -1.59 14.77 -15.20
C ALA A 164 -1.73 16.01 -16.09
N SER A 165 -2.95 16.43 -16.37
CA SER A 165 -3.25 17.64 -17.14
C SER A 165 -2.83 18.90 -16.36
N SER A 166 -3.23 19.04 -15.10
CA SER A 166 -2.88 20.17 -14.23
C SER A 166 -1.36 20.28 -14.02
N ALA A 167 -0.68 19.13 -13.86
CA ALA A 167 0.78 19.10 -13.75
C ALA A 167 1.50 19.37 -15.07
N GLY A 168 0.81 19.35 -16.21
CA GLY A 168 1.41 19.49 -17.52
C GLY A 168 2.42 18.39 -17.83
N LEU A 169 2.09 17.13 -17.45
CA LEU A 169 3.00 16.00 -17.62
C LEU A 169 3.32 15.76 -19.08
N ALA A 170 4.59 15.51 -19.38
CA ALA A 170 5.05 15.12 -20.72
C ALA A 170 5.10 13.60 -20.89
N ALA A 171 5.36 12.87 -19.79
CA ALA A 171 5.39 11.41 -19.76
C ALA A 171 4.95 10.87 -18.40
N ILE A 172 4.58 9.58 -18.40
CA ILE A 172 4.30 8.81 -17.18
C ILE A 172 5.15 7.55 -17.19
N VAL A 173 5.86 7.31 -16.07
CA VAL A 173 6.61 6.09 -15.79
C VAL A 173 5.69 5.11 -15.07
N ARG A 174 5.68 3.85 -15.51
CA ARG A 174 4.94 2.76 -14.86
C ARG A 174 5.66 1.42 -15.07
N PRO A 175 5.43 0.40 -14.22
CA PRO A 175 5.82 -0.97 -14.56
C PRO A 175 4.93 -1.50 -15.69
N GLY A 176 5.57 -2.00 -16.75
CA GLY A 176 4.91 -2.56 -17.94
C GLY A 176 4.67 -1.57 -19.08
N PRO A 177 4.51 -2.09 -20.30
CA PRO A 177 4.46 -1.30 -21.52
C PRO A 177 3.14 -0.55 -21.69
N GLY A 178 3.20 0.58 -22.38
CA GLY A 178 2.06 1.32 -22.90
C GLY A 178 1.13 1.94 -21.84
N LYS A 179 -0.03 2.37 -22.31
CA LYS A 179 -1.09 3.02 -21.54
C LYS A 179 -1.92 1.95 -20.80
N PRO A 180 -2.25 2.13 -19.51
CA PRO A 180 -3.12 1.17 -18.80
C PRO A 180 -4.55 1.23 -19.36
N ALA A 181 -5.25 0.10 -19.35
CA ALA A 181 -6.66 0.02 -19.71
C ALA A 181 -7.50 0.99 -18.84
N GLY A 182 -8.46 1.68 -19.44
CA GLY A 182 -9.30 2.66 -18.74
C GLY A 182 -8.70 4.06 -18.59
N TRP A 183 -7.45 4.31 -18.96
CA TRP A 183 -6.91 5.66 -18.99
C TRP A 183 -7.54 6.47 -20.14
N PRO A 184 -8.02 7.71 -19.92
CA PRO A 184 -8.67 8.51 -20.96
C PRO A 184 -7.80 8.74 -22.20
N ASP A 185 -8.39 8.68 -23.40
CA ASP A 185 -7.67 8.75 -24.68
C ASP A 185 -7.13 10.14 -25.07
N ALA A 186 -7.55 11.18 -24.37
CA ALA A 186 -7.33 12.57 -24.78
C ALA A 186 -5.90 13.10 -24.54
N SER A 187 -4.93 12.28 -24.14
CA SER A 187 -3.61 12.77 -23.77
C SER A 187 -2.50 12.34 -24.73
N SER A 188 -1.69 13.29 -25.18
CA SER A 188 -0.42 13.07 -25.91
C SER A 188 0.73 12.57 -25.01
N LEU A 189 0.42 11.97 -23.85
CA LEU A 189 1.40 11.51 -22.85
C LEU A 189 2.24 10.36 -23.41
N LYS A 190 3.54 10.45 -23.21
CA LYS A 190 4.44 9.31 -23.44
C LYS A 190 4.41 8.37 -22.25
N TRP A 191 4.52 7.08 -22.52
CA TRP A 191 4.57 6.03 -21.49
C TRP A 191 5.96 5.42 -21.46
N ILE A 192 6.59 5.41 -20.28
CA ILE A 192 7.93 4.87 -20.04
C ILE A 192 7.77 3.61 -19.19
N ASP A 193 8.20 2.46 -19.72
CA ASP A 193 8.22 1.20 -19.00
C ASP A 193 9.46 1.12 -18.10
N ALA A 194 9.24 1.22 -16.80
CA ALA A 194 10.32 1.10 -15.80
C ALA A 194 11.02 -0.27 -15.87
N GLY A 195 10.26 -1.36 -16.13
CA GLY A 195 10.78 -2.72 -16.19
C GLY A 195 11.80 -2.90 -17.30
N SER A 196 11.48 -2.46 -18.50
CA SER A 196 12.38 -2.53 -19.65
C SER A 196 13.65 -1.71 -19.44
N CYS A 197 13.52 -0.53 -18.82
CA CYS A 197 14.67 0.32 -18.53
C CYS A 197 15.63 -0.27 -17.49
N MET A 198 15.12 -0.97 -16.49
CA MET A 198 15.98 -1.61 -15.47
C MET A 198 16.72 -2.83 -16.00
N ALA A 199 16.13 -3.55 -16.96
CA ALA A 199 16.75 -4.73 -17.57
C ALA A 199 17.82 -4.38 -18.61
N ALA A 200 17.86 -3.13 -19.10
CA ALA A 200 18.81 -2.69 -20.12
C ALA A 200 20.24 -2.60 -19.54
N THR A 201 21.19 -3.17 -20.26
CA THR A 201 22.61 -2.85 -20.03
C THR A 201 22.90 -1.47 -20.61
N PRO A 202 23.71 -0.63 -19.94
CA PRO A 202 24.10 0.67 -20.50
C PRO A 202 24.88 0.46 -21.81
N ASP A 203 24.23 0.69 -22.94
CA ASP A 203 24.85 0.53 -24.26
C ASP A 203 25.47 1.82 -24.83
N GLY A 204 25.52 2.87 -24.01
CA GLY A 204 26.02 4.18 -24.41
C GLY A 204 25.09 5.00 -25.31
N SER A 205 23.91 4.48 -25.65
CA SER A 205 22.92 5.15 -26.52
C SER A 205 21.97 6.08 -25.76
N LEU A 206 22.03 6.08 -24.42
CA LEU A 206 21.16 6.93 -23.61
C LEU A 206 21.53 8.41 -23.70
N PRO A 207 20.54 9.33 -23.71
CA PRO A 207 20.80 10.76 -23.71
C PRO A 207 21.71 11.18 -22.56
N ALA A 208 22.62 12.12 -22.81
CA ALA A 208 23.49 12.67 -21.78
C ALA A 208 22.65 13.28 -20.65
N LEU A 209 22.88 12.82 -19.44
CA LEU A 209 22.26 13.36 -18.23
C LEU A 209 22.91 14.69 -17.87
N PRO A 210 22.18 15.64 -17.27
CA PRO A 210 22.78 16.87 -16.76
C PRO A 210 23.92 16.52 -15.78
N PRO A 211 25.08 17.18 -15.87
CA PRO A 211 26.24 16.89 -15.00
C PRO A 211 25.86 17.11 -13.53
N ASP A 212 25.14 18.19 -13.24
CA ASP A 212 24.65 18.53 -11.91
C ASP A 212 23.22 19.05 -11.98
N VAL A 213 22.37 18.54 -11.08
CA VAL A 213 21.02 19.06 -10.83
C VAL A 213 21.06 19.82 -9.51
N SER A 214 20.74 21.12 -9.54
CA SER A 214 20.71 21.93 -8.32
C SER A 214 19.76 21.32 -7.29
N VAL A 215 20.21 21.21 -6.05
CA VAL A 215 19.40 20.73 -4.92
C VAL A 215 18.20 21.64 -4.61
N ASP A 216 18.23 22.88 -5.06
CA ASP A 216 17.16 23.87 -4.93
C ASP A 216 16.12 23.78 -6.05
N SER A 217 16.37 22.96 -7.09
CA SER A 217 15.39 22.72 -8.14
C SER A 217 14.19 21.92 -7.62
N PRO A 218 12.98 22.09 -8.22
CA PRO A 218 11.86 21.21 -7.98
C PRO A 218 12.22 19.74 -8.17
N ALA A 219 11.97 18.91 -7.16
CA ALA A 219 12.30 17.48 -7.17
C ALA A 219 11.04 16.60 -7.17
N ILE A 220 10.06 16.96 -6.36
CA ILE A 220 8.81 16.23 -6.25
C ILE A 220 7.64 17.19 -6.10
N VAL A 221 6.52 16.89 -6.77
CA VAL A 221 5.25 17.62 -6.67
C VAL A 221 4.21 16.67 -6.11
N LEU A 222 3.82 16.90 -4.86
CA LEU A 222 2.83 16.08 -4.16
C LEU A 222 1.45 16.73 -4.23
N TYR A 223 0.50 16.06 -4.89
CA TYR A 223 -0.86 16.55 -5.00
C TYR A 223 -1.63 16.23 -3.72
N THR A 224 -2.13 17.28 -3.07
CA THR A 224 -2.98 17.20 -1.88
C THR A 224 -4.37 17.72 -2.21
N SER A 225 -5.39 17.36 -1.40
CA SER A 225 -6.71 17.97 -1.49
C SER A 225 -6.62 19.48 -1.28
N GLY A 226 -7.17 20.26 -2.20
CA GLY A 226 -7.15 21.71 -2.14
C GLY A 226 -8.40 22.29 -1.48
N SER A 227 -8.28 23.42 -0.78
CA SER A 227 -9.41 24.11 -0.13
C SER A 227 -10.50 24.56 -1.11
N THR A 228 -10.19 24.66 -2.40
CA THR A 228 -11.13 24.97 -3.48
C THR A 228 -11.78 23.71 -4.09
N GLY A 229 -11.48 22.51 -3.56
CA GLY A 229 -11.96 21.23 -4.08
C GLY A 229 -11.17 20.68 -5.28
N ALA A 230 -10.24 21.44 -5.85
CA ALA A 230 -9.32 20.95 -6.87
C ALA A 230 -7.99 20.51 -6.22
N PRO A 231 -7.36 19.38 -6.67
CA PRO A 231 -6.07 18.96 -6.18
C PRO A 231 -5.00 20.05 -6.37
N LYS A 232 -4.17 20.27 -5.32
CA LYS A 232 -3.11 21.29 -5.30
C LYS A 232 -1.75 20.60 -5.23
N GLY A 233 -0.87 20.87 -6.18
CA GLY A 233 0.48 20.33 -6.23
C GLY A 233 1.44 21.12 -5.33
N VAL A 234 2.00 20.49 -4.29
CA VAL A 234 3.01 21.07 -3.39
C VAL A 234 4.41 20.73 -3.89
N VAL A 235 5.24 21.75 -4.15
CA VAL A 235 6.57 21.56 -4.77
C VAL A 235 7.67 21.49 -3.72
N ASN A 236 8.35 20.36 -3.60
CA ASN A 236 9.52 20.22 -2.73
C ASN A 236 10.81 20.11 -3.54
N SER A 237 11.87 20.80 -3.08
CA SER A 237 13.22 20.69 -3.63
C SER A 237 13.93 19.43 -3.13
N GLN A 238 15.03 19.01 -3.78
CA GLN A 238 15.90 17.98 -3.22
C GLN A 238 16.44 18.39 -1.85
N ARG A 239 16.86 19.63 -1.68
CA ARG A 239 17.32 20.17 -0.39
C ARG A 239 16.33 19.93 0.73
N ALA A 240 15.05 20.23 0.52
CA ALA A 240 14.00 20.04 1.52
C ALA A 240 13.79 18.55 1.89
N ILE A 241 13.94 17.64 0.93
CA ILE A 241 13.85 16.20 1.16
C ILE A 241 15.08 15.69 1.91
N LEU A 242 16.27 16.08 1.47
CA LEU A 242 17.55 15.67 2.06
C LEU A 242 17.69 16.14 3.51
N GLN A 243 17.24 17.35 3.81
CA GLN A 243 17.22 17.85 5.19
C GLN A 243 16.29 17.01 6.09
N ARG A 244 15.12 16.58 5.58
CA ARG A 244 14.23 15.67 6.32
C ARG A 244 14.91 14.32 6.60
N VAL A 245 15.68 13.81 5.64
CA VAL A 245 16.48 12.59 5.79
C VAL A 245 17.57 12.80 6.83
N GLN A 246 18.36 13.86 6.70
CA GLN A 246 19.45 14.19 7.64
C GLN A 246 18.93 14.28 9.08
N GLN A 247 17.86 15.06 9.32
CA GLN A 247 17.25 15.20 10.65
C GLN A 247 16.76 13.86 11.21
N TYR A 248 16.26 12.96 10.34
CA TYR A 248 15.79 11.65 10.77
C TYR A 248 16.96 10.72 11.12
N VAL A 249 17.98 10.69 10.27
CA VAL A 249 19.18 9.89 10.50
C VAL A 249 19.91 10.34 11.79
N ASP A 250 20.11 11.64 11.94
CA ASP A 250 20.85 12.21 13.09
C ASP A 250 20.06 12.07 14.41
N ALA A 251 18.74 12.14 14.36
CA ALA A 251 17.90 11.95 15.53
C ALA A 251 17.84 10.47 15.98
N CYS A 252 17.70 9.55 15.03
CA CYS A 252 17.46 8.13 15.32
C CYS A 252 18.71 7.26 15.20
N HIS A 253 19.89 7.86 14.95
CA HIS A 253 21.18 7.19 14.72
C HIS A 253 21.04 6.07 13.69
N ILE A 254 20.43 6.40 12.51
CA ILE A 254 20.17 5.41 11.47
C ILE A 254 21.46 5.09 10.73
N GLY A 255 21.74 3.81 10.52
CA GLY A 255 22.96 3.33 9.88
C GLY A 255 22.73 2.11 8.97
N PRO A 256 23.84 1.56 8.46
CA PRO A 256 23.77 0.47 7.49
C PRO A 256 23.07 -0.80 8.01
N ASP A 257 23.08 -1.04 9.33
CA ASP A 257 22.48 -2.23 9.93
C ASP A 257 20.97 -2.14 10.12
N ASP A 258 20.37 -0.99 9.76
CA ASP A 258 18.95 -0.78 9.89
C ASP A 258 18.15 -1.33 8.72
N ALA A 259 16.92 -1.69 9.03
CA ALA A 259 15.93 -2.20 8.10
C ALA A 259 14.63 -1.38 8.22
N PHE A 260 14.14 -0.93 7.08
CA PHE A 260 12.92 -0.13 6.95
C PHE A 260 11.85 -0.90 6.21
N MET A 261 10.59 -0.72 6.62
CA MET A 261 9.42 -1.16 5.85
C MET A 261 8.35 -0.06 5.90
N PRO A 262 8.38 0.88 4.95
CA PRO A 262 7.37 1.93 4.85
C PRO A 262 5.98 1.37 4.57
N LEU A 263 5.02 1.70 5.42
CA LEU A 263 3.61 1.35 5.26
C LEU A 263 2.75 2.55 4.82
N THR A 264 3.37 3.73 4.72
CA THR A 264 2.72 4.93 4.18
C THR A 264 2.84 4.99 2.67
N GLY A 265 1.77 5.41 2.00
CA GLY A 265 1.75 5.49 0.53
C GLY A 265 2.84 6.40 -0.04
N PRO A 266 3.41 6.03 -1.20
CA PRO A 266 4.53 6.73 -1.83
C PRO A 266 4.17 8.16 -2.28
N ALA A 267 2.90 8.47 -2.48
CA ALA A 267 2.41 9.80 -2.85
C ALA A 267 2.30 10.78 -1.65
N THR A 268 2.96 10.49 -0.53
CA THR A 268 3.02 11.35 0.65
C THR A 268 4.45 11.78 0.95
N ILE A 269 4.62 12.92 1.62
CA ILE A 269 5.97 13.39 2.01
C ILE A 269 6.62 12.45 3.04
N ALA A 270 5.82 11.81 3.89
CA ALA A 270 6.30 10.81 4.83
C ALA A 270 6.80 9.57 4.08
N GLY A 271 6.03 9.04 3.13
CA GLY A 271 6.46 7.91 2.30
C GLY A 271 7.73 8.21 1.50
N CYS A 272 7.85 9.41 0.94
CA CYS A 272 9.06 9.87 0.26
C CYS A 272 10.28 9.83 1.22
N ARG A 273 10.16 10.38 2.44
CA ARG A 273 11.22 10.36 3.44
C ARG A 273 11.58 8.93 3.85
N GLU A 274 10.59 8.11 4.16
CA GLU A 274 10.81 6.73 4.61
C GLU A 274 11.53 5.89 3.56
N MET A 275 11.28 6.12 2.28
CA MET A 275 11.97 5.43 1.19
C MET A 275 13.38 5.99 0.96
N MET A 276 13.55 7.31 0.98
CA MET A 276 14.85 7.95 0.73
C MET A 276 15.86 7.67 1.84
N THR A 277 15.42 7.67 3.11
CA THR A 277 16.32 7.55 4.27
C THR A 277 17.22 6.31 4.20
N PRO A 278 16.70 5.06 4.07
CA PRO A 278 17.56 3.88 4.03
C PRO A 278 18.55 3.89 2.86
N MET A 279 18.11 4.33 1.69
CA MET A 279 18.97 4.36 0.51
C MET A 279 20.13 5.36 0.64
N LEU A 280 19.94 6.45 1.38
CA LEU A 280 20.94 7.51 1.52
C LEU A 280 21.87 7.32 2.73
N CYS A 281 21.60 6.35 3.61
CA CYS A 281 22.46 6.02 4.76
C CYS A 281 23.02 4.58 4.73
N GLY A 282 22.74 3.83 3.67
CA GLY A 282 23.25 2.47 3.52
C GLY A 282 22.42 1.40 4.22
N ALA A 283 21.24 1.73 4.77
CA ALA A 283 20.27 0.79 5.34
C ALA A 283 19.51 0.02 4.25
N THR A 284 18.76 -1.01 4.63
CA THR A 284 17.95 -1.80 3.70
C THR A 284 16.50 -1.34 3.71
N LEU A 285 15.94 -1.11 2.53
CA LEU A 285 14.53 -0.78 2.30
C LEU A 285 13.75 -2.03 1.89
N TYR A 286 12.82 -2.45 2.71
CA TYR A 286 11.84 -3.48 2.36
C TYR A 286 10.52 -2.85 1.96
N LEU A 287 9.94 -3.30 0.86
CA LEU A 287 8.70 -2.76 0.31
C LEU A 287 7.58 -3.78 0.41
N LEU A 288 6.47 -3.35 0.94
CA LEU A 288 5.24 -4.12 1.06
C LEU A 288 4.07 -3.21 0.69
N ASP A 289 3.27 -3.64 -0.27
CA ASP A 289 1.99 -3.00 -0.52
C ASP A 289 0.95 -3.54 0.47
N ILE A 290 0.81 -2.86 1.60
CA ILE A 290 -0.06 -3.28 2.70
C ILE A 290 -1.53 -3.36 2.29
N GLU A 291 -1.98 -2.54 1.33
CA GLU A 291 -3.36 -2.52 0.87
C GLU A 291 -3.69 -3.78 0.05
N SER A 292 -2.70 -4.41 -0.61
CA SER A 292 -2.84 -5.70 -1.29
C SER A 292 -2.51 -6.89 -0.39
N ALA A 293 -1.42 -6.77 0.40
CA ALA A 293 -0.90 -7.87 1.19
C ALA A 293 -1.64 -8.07 2.54
N GLY A 294 -2.28 -7.00 3.05
CA GLY A 294 -3.00 -7.02 4.32
C GLY A 294 -2.13 -6.85 5.57
N ILE A 295 -2.80 -6.62 6.69
CA ILE A 295 -2.16 -6.37 8.00
C ILE A 295 -1.37 -7.58 8.50
N ARG A 296 -1.86 -8.79 8.23
CA ARG A 296 -1.17 -10.03 8.63
C ARG A 296 0.20 -10.15 7.95
N ALA A 297 0.23 -9.97 6.62
CA ALA A 297 1.48 -9.98 5.88
C ALA A 297 2.45 -8.88 6.35
N ALA A 298 1.93 -7.70 6.71
CA ALA A 298 2.75 -6.65 7.29
C ALA A 298 3.40 -7.11 8.61
N ARG A 299 2.64 -7.73 9.52
CA ARG A 299 3.15 -8.29 10.79
C ARG A 299 4.21 -9.36 10.55
N ASP A 300 3.92 -10.34 9.68
CA ASP A 300 4.84 -11.43 9.36
C ASP A 300 6.16 -10.88 8.79
N ASN A 301 6.08 -9.85 7.96
CA ASN A 301 7.25 -9.22 7.37
C ASN A 301 8.03 -8.32 8.34
N PHE A 302 7.40 -7.69 9.34
CA PHE A 302 8.14 -7.04 10.42
C PHE A 302 9.09 -8.01 11.12
N GLN A 303 8.62 -9.21 11.40
CA GLN A 303 9.42 -10.27 12.02
C GLN A 303 10.45 -10.86 11.05
N LYS A 304 10.01 -11.24 9.84
CA LYS A 304 10.82 -11.88 8.80
C LYS A 304 12.01 -11.01 8.38
N TRP A 305 11.76 -9.74 8.12
CA TRP A 305 12.77 -8.80 7.64
C TRP A 305 13.51 -8.09 8.78
N ARG A 306 13.16 -8.41 10.03
CA ARG A 306 13.77 -7.82 11.23
C ARG A 306 13.79 -6.30 11.17
N VAL A 307 12.66 -5.70 10.87
CA VAL A 307 12.52 -4.24 10.73
C VAL A 307 12.94 -3.56 12.02
N THR A 308 13.84 -2.59 11.93
CA THR A 308 14.41 -1.89 13.09
C THR A 308 13.83 -0.49 13.28
N ILE A 309 13.42 0.16 12.19
CA ILE A 309 12.87 1.52 12.17
C ILE A 309 11.50 1.48 11.50
N ALA A 310 10.49 2.04 12.14
CA ALA A 310 9.16 2.16 11.57
C ALA A 310 8.56 3.57 11.77
N TYR A 311 7.86 4.06 10.75
CA TYR A 311 6.97 5.21 10.84
C TYR A 311 5.53 4.75 10.76
N LEU A 312 4.73 5.08 11.77
CA LEU A 312 3.33 4.67 11.87
C LEU A 312 2.42 5.89 12.07
N VAL A 313 1.34 5.97 11.29
CA VAL A 313 0.24 6.86 11.61
C VAL A 313 -0.65 6.20 12.67
N PRO A 314 -1.27 6.95 13.60
CA PRO A 314 -2.06 6.38 14.69
C PRO A 314 -3.14 5.38 14.26
N ALA A 315 -3.86 5.66 13.17
CA ALA A 315 -4.87 4.74 12.64
C ALA A 315 -4.29 3.37 12.27
N LEU A 316 -3.15 3.34 11.57
CA LEU A 316 -2.47 2.10 11.19
C LEU A 316 -1.85 1.39 12.40
N LEU A 317 -1.26 2.16 13.35
CA LEU A 317 -0.72 1.62 14.58
C LEU A 317 -1.78 0.83 15.36
N ARG A 318 -2.97 1.38 15.52
CA ARG A 318 -4.07 0.73 16.23
C ARG A 318 -4.42 -0.64 15.64
N VAL A 319 -4.49 -0.74 14.32
CA VAL A 319 -4.81 -2.00 13.64
C VAL A 319 -3.63 -2.96 13.64
N LEU A 320 -2.43 -2.45 13.35
CA LEU A 320 -1.21 -3.26 13.27
C LEU A 320 -0.87 -3.93 14.60
N MET A 321 -1.16 -3.27 15.73
CA MET A 321 -0.84 -3.74 17.08
C MET A 321 -2.03 -4.33 17.84
N THR A 322 -3.15 -4.55 17.20
CA THR A 322 -4.28 -5.29 17.79
C THR A 322 -3.97 -6.78 17.73
N ASP A 323 -4.04 -7.48 18.85
CA ASP A 323 -3.82 -8.94 18.98
C ASP A 323 -2.52 -9.45 18.33
N SER A 324 -1.47 -8.59 18.28
CA SER A 324 -0.17 -9.00 17.75
C SER A 324 0.57 -9.89 18.74
N ALA A 325 1.30 -10.88 18.21
CA ALA A 325 2.21 -11.68 19.03
C ALA A 325 3.40 -10.81 19.50
N PRO A 326 3.87 -10.93 20.76
CA PRO A 326 4.93 -10.06 21.31
C PRO A 326 6.24 -10.05 20.50
N ASP A 327 6.50 -11.10 19.71
CA ASP A 327 7.75 -11.25 18.96
C ASP A 327 7.71 -10.58 17.58
N VAL A 328 6.53 -10.16 17.10
CA VAL A 328 6.35 -9.54 15.77
C VAL A 328 7.21 -8.30 15.63
N PHE A 329 7.25 -7.47 16.66
CA PHE A 329 7.96 -6.20 16.66
C PHE A 329 9.25 -6.24 17.48
N SER A 330 9.78 -7.44 17.80
CA SER A 330 10.94 -7.63 18.67
C SER A 330 12.25 -7.00 18.16
N SER A 331 12.36 -6.74 16.87
CA SER A 331 13.52 -6.08 16.27
C SER A 331 13.42 -4.57 16.18
N LEU A 332 12.25 -3.98 16.48
CA LEU A 332 12.09 -2.53 16.46
C LEU A 332 12.94 -1.87 17.55
N ARG A 333 13.77 -0.90 17.15
CA ARG A 333 14.54 -0.06 18.06
C ARG A 333 14.05 1.40 18.12
N VAL A 334 13.39 1.87 17.04
CA VAL A 334 12.73 3.18 17.00
C VAL A 334 11.40 3.05 16.27
N VAL A 335 10.34 3.55 16.89
CA VAL A 335 9.06 3.80 16.24
C VAL A 335 8.76 5.28 16.24
N ARG A 336 8.62 5.85 15.06
CA ARG A 336 8.18 7.23 14.86
C ARG A 336 6.68 7.27 14.65
N VAL A 337 5.97 8.08 15.43
CA VAL A 337 4.51 8.25 15.33
C VAL A 337 4.19 9.68 14.94
N GLY A 338 3.28 9.85 13.98
CA GLY A 338 2.89 11.18 13.52
C GLY A 338 1.92 11.12 12.34
N GLY A 339 1.70 12.26 11.68
CA GLY A 339 0.78 12.37 10.56
C GLY A 339 -0.67 12.64 10.97
N GLU A 340 -1.06 12.25 12.18
CA GLU A 340 -2.35 12.50 12.80
C GLU A 340 -2.18 12.91 14.26
N LYS A 341 -3.30 13.19 14.94
CA LYS A 341 -3.32 13.44 16.38
C LYS A 341 -2.99 12.14 17.12
N VAL A 342 -1.92 12.12 17.91
CA VAL A 342 -1.48 10.99 18.73
C VAL A 342 -2.14 11.06 20.09
N LEU A 343 -2.79 9.99 20.51
CA LEU A 343 -3.41 9.84 21.83
C LEU A 343 -2.48 9.07 22.76
N TRP A 344 -2.61 9.26 24.10
CA TRP A 344 -1.87 8.47 25.08
C TRP A 344 -2.19 6.98 24.94
N SER A 345 -3.43 6.61 24.68
CA SER A 345 -3.83 5.22 24.42
C SER A 345 -3.14 4.58 23.21
N ASP A 346 -2.67 5.38 22.24
CA ASP A 346 -1.86 4.88 21.13
C ASP A 346 -0.44 4.54 21.61
N ILE A 347 0.08 5.36 22.52
CA ILE A 347 1.40 5.15 23.13
C ILE A 347 1.40 3.91 24.03
N ASP A 348 0.37 3.73 24.85
CA ASP A 348 0.24 2.54 25.70
C ASP A 348 0.19 1.28 24.86
N ARG A 349 -0.68 1.27 23.82
CA ARG A 349 -0.74 0.16 22.87
C ARG A 349 0.61 -0.12 22.21
N LEU A 350 1.35 0.92 21.83
CA LEU A 350 2.69 0.77 21.26
C LEU A 350 3.66 0.15 22.25
N ARG A 351 3.69 0.67 23.50
CA ARG A 351 4.56 0.17 24.59
C ARG A 351 4.31 -1.31 24.93
N ASP A 352 3.05 -1.75 24.84
CA ASP A 352 2.65 -3.14 25.10
C ASP A 352 3.15 -4.12 24.03
N ASN A 353 3.46 -3.63 22.82
CA ASN A 353 3.75 -4.47 21.66
C ASN A 353 5.21 -4.40 21.17
N VAL A 354 6.02 -3.45 21.66
CA VAL A 354 7.43 -3.29 21.27
C VAL A 354 8.37 -3.60 22.43
N PRO A 355 9.66 -3.90 22.16
CA PRO A 355 10.65 -4.08 23.23
C PRO A 355 10.74 -2.87 24.17
N GLU A 356 11.08 -3.11 25.42
CA GLU A 356 11.28 -2.03 26.38
C GLU A 356 12.38 -1.06 25.96
N SER A 357 13.40 -1.54 25.26
CA SER A 357 14.47 -0.74 24.69
C SER A 357 14.06 0.06 23.44
N CYS A 358 12.87 -0.17 22.88
CA CYS A 358 12.39 0.56 21.73
C CYS A 358 12.05 2.01 22.09
N LEU A 359 12.62 2.94 21.36
CA LEU A 359 12.41 4.37 21.53
C LEU A 359 11.20 4.83 20.72
N ILE A 360 10.40 5.70 21.33
CA ILE A 360 9.21 6.28 20.68
C ILE A 360 9.50 7.73 20.35
N GLN A 361 9.46 8.06 19.06
CA GLN A 361 9.62 9.43 18.58
C GLN A 361 8.27 9.97 18.09
N ILE A 362 7.84 11.09 18.62
CA ILE A 362 6.64 11.81 18.15
C ILE A 362 7.09 12.90 17.18
N SER A 363 6.35 13.08 16.09
CA SER A 363 6.68 14.07 15.08
C SER A 363 5.45 14.73 14.46
N TYR A 364 5.59 16.01 14.15
CA TYR A 364 4.62 16.77 13.36
C TYR A 364 5.32 17.36 12.14
N SER A 365 4.67 17.23 10.98
CA SER A 365 5.09 17.85 9.73
C SER A 365 3.90 17.96 8.77
N SER A 366 4.04 18.80 7.74
CA SER A 366 3.13 18.84 6.59
C SER A 366 3.90 18.56 5.30
N THR A 367 3.17 18.47 4.19
CA THR A 367 3.79 18.38 2.86
C THR A 367 4.64 19.61 2.56
N GLU A 368 4.23 20.75 3.08
CA GLU A 368 4.83 22.06 2.83
C GLU A 368 6.05 22.34 3.71
N THR A 369 6.16 21.71 4.89
CA THR A 369 7.26 21.99 5.82
C THR A 369 7.57 20.82 6.75
N THR A 370 8.79 20.77 7.26
CA THR A 370 9.09 20.06 8.50
C THR A 370 8.53 20.87 9.68
N GLY A 371 8.37 20.27 10.83
CA GLY A 371 7.80 20.95 12.00
C GLY A 371 8.55 20.64 13.27
N THR A 372 8.06 19.63 14.01
CA THR A 372 8.58 19.28 15.32
C THR A 372 8.90 17.81 15.44
N GLN A 373 9.77 17.47 16.38
CA GLN A 373 9.98 16.10 16.84
C GLN A 373 10.53 16.07 18.27
N TRP A 374 10.38 14.93 18.94
CA TRP A 374 11.06 14.62 20.19
C TRP A 374 10.95 13.13 20.48
N PHE A 375 11.85 12.62 21.30
CA PHE A 375 11.70 11.30 21.87
C PHE A 375 10.89 11.40 23.16
N LEU A 376 9.84 10.55 23.27
CA LEU A 376 8.94 10.53 24.41
C LEU A 376 9.56 9.69 25.54
N PRO A 377 9.98 10.29 26.68
CA PRO A 377 10.46 9.53 27.82
C PRO A 377 9.38 8.60 28.37
N ARG A 378 9.79 7.45 28.89
CA ARG A 378 8.81 6.48 29.43
C ARG A 378 8.06 6.96 30.65
N ASP A 379 8.69 7.80 31.44
CA ASP A 379 8.17 8.41 32.67
C ASP A 379 7.55 9.80 32.45
N TYR A 380 7.40 10.23 31.20
CA TYR A 380 6.78 11.51 30.93
C TYR A 380 5.32 11.50 31.40
N PRO A 381 4.90 12.48 32.23
CA PRO A 381 3.57 12.49 32.81
C PRO A 381 2.50 12.78 31.75
N GLU A 382 1.45 11.98 31.73
CA GLU A 382 0.30 12.21 30.87
C GLU A 382 -0.40 13.50 31.26
N ARG A 383 -0.61 14.38 30.28
CA ARG A 383 -1.36 15.63 30.44
C ARG A 383 -2.35 15.78 29.30
N GLY A 384 -3.65 15.77 29.64
CA GLY A 384 -4.71 15.84 28.64
C GLY A 384 -4.85 14.54 27.84
N ALA A 385 -5.60 14.58 26.75
CA ALA A 385 -5.90 13.42 25.91
C ALA A 385 -4.83 13.14 24.83
N THR A 386 -4.02 14.13 24.48
CA THR A 386 -3.10 14.07 23.33
C THR A 386 -1.66 14.24 23.78
N VAL A 387 -0.78 13.54 23.07
CA VAL A 387 0.66 13.63 23.26
C VAL A 387 1.19 14.93 22.62
N PRO A 388 2.11 15.66 23.29
CA PRO A 388 2.77 16.83 22.68
C PRO A 388 3.56 16.41 21.44
N VAL A 389 3.62 17.30 20.44
CA VAL A 389 4.34 17.02 19.18
C VAL A 389 5.82 17.38 19.22
N GLY A 390 6.29 17.90 20.37
CA GLY A 390 7.70 18.13 20.62
C GLY A 390 8.18 19.55 20.29
N PHE A 391 9.44 19.66 19.94
CA PHE A 391 10.15 20.91 19.74
C PHE A 391 10.39 21.18 18.27
N VAL A 392 10.37 22.47 17.89
CA VAL A 392 10.63 22.90 16.51
C VAL A 392 12.07 22.52 16.11
N LEU A 393 12.18 21.97 14.91
CA LEU A 393 13.43 21.43 14.37
C LEU A 393 14.43 22.53 13.97
N PRO A 394 15.74 22.27 14.05
CA PRO A 394 16.77 23.19 13.57
C PRO A 394 16.58 23.61 12.11
N GLY A 395 16.94 24.86 11.82
CA GLY A 395 16.78 25.44 10.48
C GLY A 395 15.37 25.96 10.18
N ILE A 396 14.50 25.98 11.18
CA ILE A 396 13.15 26.52 11.12
C ILE A 396 13.01 27.60 12.20
N GLU A 397 12.36 28.69 11.84
CA GLU A 397 11.90 29.70 12.76
C GLU A 397 10.36 29.71 12.78
N TYR A 398 9.76 30.03 13.89
CA TYR A 398 8.31 29.98 14.05
C TYR A 398 7.77 31.17 14.85
N THR A 399 6.51 31.44 14.68
CA THR A 399 5.71 32.29 15.55
C THR A 399 4.32 31.69 15.68
N VAL A 400 3.61 32.05 16.75
CA VAL A 400 2.22 31.63 16.98
C VAL A 400 1.37 32.89 17.05
N VAL A 401 0.33 32.98 16.20
CA VAL A 401 -0.44 34.21 16.01
C VAL A 401 -1.92 34.00 16.22
N ASP A 402 -2.61 35.03 16.69
CA ASP A 402 -4.06 35.09 16.80
C ASP A 402 -4.76 35.26 15.43
N GLU A 403 -6.07 35.40 15.42
CA GLU A 403 -6.88 35.60 14.22
C GLU A 403 -6.55 36.93 13.49
N ASN A 404 -6.00 37.91 14.20
CA ASN A 404 -5.62 39.22 13.68
C ASN A 404 -4.17 39.27 13.19
N GLY A 405 -3.41 38.19 13.41
CA GLY A 405 -2.02 38.06 13.04
C GLY A 405 -1.04 38.61 14.09
N TYR A 406 -1.47 38.84 15.32
CA TYR A 406 -0.62 39.24 16.42
C TYR A 406 -0.09 38.02 17.16
N GLU A 407 1.18 38.09 17.62
CA GLU A 407 1.79 37.02 18.42
C GLU A 407 1.04 36.83 19.74
N VAL A 408 0.76 35.55 20.06
CA VAL A 408 0.10 35.17 21.33
C VAL A 408 1.15 34.92 22.44
N ALA A 409 0.72 35.03 23.69
CA ALA A 409 1.59 34.72 24.83
C ALA A 409 1.93 33.21 24.89
N PRO A 410 3.07 32.82 25.48
CA PRO A 410 3.39 31.41 25.70
C PRO A 410 2.29 30.69 26.49
N GLY A 411 1.80 29.57 25.95
CA GLY A 411 0.69 28.80 26.53
C GLY A 411 -0.68 29.15 25.98
N ASP A 412 -0.83 30.25 25.25
CA ASP A 412 -2.06 30.60 24.56
C ASP A 412 -2.15 29.89 23.20
N GLU A 413 -3.39 29.77 22.68
CA GLU A 413 -3.70 29.12 21.42
C GLU A 413 -3.57 30.12 20.26
N GLY A 414 -2.92 29.69 19.18
CA GLY A 414 -2.84 30.46 17.95
C GLY A 414 -2.42 29.63 16.76
N GLU A 415 -2.45 30.23 15.56
CA GLU A 415 -1.99 29.61 14.32
C GLU A 415 -0.47 29.55 14.28
N LEU A 416 0.07 28.39 13.98
CA LEU A 416 1.50 28.19 13.77
C LEU A 416 1.90 28.77 12.40
N VAL A 417 2.83 29.72 12.39
CA VAL A 417 3.48 30.24 11.19
C VAL A 417 4.96 29.87 11.23
N ILE A 418 5.46 29.32 10.15
CA ILE A 418 6.84 28.83 10.02
C ILE A 418 7.54 29.60 8.90
N ARG A 419 8.85 29.87 9.09
CA ARG A 419 9.73 30.27 8.00
C ARG A 419 11.02 29.45 8.01
N GLY A 420 11.54 29.16 6.81
CA GLY A 420 12.78 28.39 6.68
C GLY A 420 13.18 28.12 5.23
N ASN A 421 14.43 27.71 5.05
CA ASN A 421 14.98 27.34 3.72
C ASN A 421 14.42 26.00 3.21
N TYR A 422 13.93 25.17 4.10
CA TYR A 422 13.46 23.80 3.84
C TYR A 422 11.94 23.71 3.71
N THR A 423 11.26 24.85 3.71
CA THR A 423 9.84 24.96 3.40
C THR A 423 9.64 24.75 1.89
N THR A 424 8.48 24.25 1.50
CA THR A 424 8.13 24.04 0.09
C THR A 424 8.54 25.23 -0.78
N LEU A 425 8.90 24.97 -2.03
CA LEU A 425 9.18 26.04 -3.00
C LEU A 425 7.90 26.85 -3.30
N GLY A 426 6.74 26.21 -3.17
CA GLY A 426 5.44 26.79 -3.48
C GLY A 426 4.49 25.74 -4.06
N TYR A 427 3.66 26.17 -4.99
CA TYR A 427 2.63 25.33 -5.57
C TYR A 427 2.82 25.18 -7.07
N TRP A 428 2.44 24.01 -7.60
CA TRP A 428 2.48 23.74 -9.02
C TRP A 428 1.15 24.11 -9.66
N ALA A 429 1.17 24.98 -10.65
CA ALA A 429 0.02 25.41 -11.41
C ALA A 429 0.39 25.60 -12.89
N ASP A 430 -0.49 25.21 -13.80
CA ASP A 430 -0.35 25.37 -15.26
C ASP A 430 0.97 24.83 -15.84
N GLY A 431 1.42 23.69 -15.30
CA GLY A 431 2.67 23.05 -15.71
C GLY A 431 3.94 23.80 -15.29
N GLY A 432 3.84 24.69 -14.31
CA GLY A 432 4.91 25.45 -13.71
C GLY A 432 4.78 25.64 -12.20
N HIS A 433 5.69 26.39 -11.61
CA HIS A 433 5.80 26.58 -10.19
C HIS A 433 5.47 28.03 -9.80
N VAL A 434 4.52 28.17 -8.88
CA VAL A 434 4.16 29.45 -8.24
C VAL A 434 4.84 29.49 -6.87
N PRO A 435 5.82 30.38 -6.65
CA PRO A 435 6.60 30.39 -5.41
C PRO A 435 5.78 30.84 -4.20
N LEU A 436 6.14 30.32 -3.03
CA LEU A 436 5.68 30.90 -1.76
C LEU A 436 6.29 32.28 -1.56
N ARG A 437 5.60 33.08 -0.73
CA ARG A 437 6.13 34.35 -0.25
C ARG A 437 7.46 34.13 0.46
N ALA A 438 8.49 34.81 -0.01
CA ALA A 438 9.78 34.85 0.67
C ALA A 438 9.81 35.98 1.71
N SER A 439 10.68 35.88 2.70
CA SER A 439 10.99 36.98 3.61
C SER A 439 11.63 38.13 2.82
N SER A 440 11.26 39.35 3.15
CA SER A 440 11.87 40.55 2.55
C SER A 440 13.36 40.69 2.91
N ALA A 441 13.77 40.17 4.07
CA ALA A 441 15.15 40.22 4.55
C ALA A 441 16.06 39.12 3.93
N ASN A 442 15.47 37.98 3.55
CA ASN A 442 16.19 36.86 2.94
C ASN A 442 15.28 36.04 2.00
N PRO A 443 15.50 36.14 0.68
CA PRO A 443 14.63 35.48 -0.32
C PRO A 443 14.68 33.94 -0.27
N TRP A 444 15.63 33.35 0.46
CA TRP A 444 15.69 31.91 0.68
C TRP A 444 14.80 31.44 1.83
N LEU A 445 14.42 32.33 2.75
CA LEU A 445 13.50 32.04 3.85
C LEU A 445 12.05 32.20 3.36
N ARG A 446 11.34 31.09 3.21
CA ARG A 446 9.94 31.09 2.79
C ARG A 446 9.03 31.03 4.02
N ILE A 447 7.98 31.84 3.99
CA ILE A 447 7.00 31.95 5.07
C ILE A 447 5.78 31.09 4.72
N PHE A 448 5.37 30.26 5.65
CA PHE A 448 4.21 29.38 5.50
C PHE A 448 3.32 29.40 6.75
N ALA A 449 2.08 29.88 6.58
CA ALA A 449 1.02 29.76 7.57
C ALA A 449 0.44 28.34 7.48
N THR A 450 0.59 27.54 8.55
CA THR A 450 0.28 26.11 8.49
C THR A 450 -1.20 25.79 8.51
N GLY A 451 -2.01 26.69 9.02
CA GLY A 451 -3.41 26.47 9.34
C GLY A 451 -3.63 25.61 10.58
N ASP A 452 -2.57 25.12 11.23
CA ASP A 452 -2.69 24.33 12.45
C ASP A 452 -2.68 25.24 13.68
N LEU A 453 -3.62 25.01 14.60
CA LEU A 453 -3.72 25.70 15.87
C LEU A 453 -2.87 24.97 16.90
N VAL A 454 -1.98 25.70 17.56
CA VAL A 454 -1.02 25.14 18.51
C VAL A 454 -0.99 25.91 19.84
N LYS A 455 -0.49 25.24 20.87
CA LYS A 455 -0.02 25.87 22.11
C LYS A 455 1.45 25.54 22.28
N VAL A 456 2.24 26.53 22.70
CA VAL A 456 3.66 26.35 22.98
C VAL A 456 3.94 26.88 24.38
N ASP A 457 4.45 26.00 25.26
CA ASP A 457 4.74 26.40 26.63
C ASP A 457 6.08 27.17 26.76
N GLY A 458 6.39 27.60 27.98
CA GLY A 458 7.62 28.34 28.28
C GLY A 458 8.91 27.53 28.03
N THR A 459 8.86 26.21 27.83
CA THR A 459 9.99 25.35 27.48
C THR A 459 10.18 25.18 25.99
N GLY A 460 9.21 25.65 25.17
CA GLY A 460 9.15 25.43 23.73
C GLY A 460 8.48 24.12 23.31
N MET A 461 7.92 23.35 24.24
CA MET A 461 7.13 22.17 23.94
C MET A 461 5.82 22.58 23.27
N MET A 462 5.46 21.90 22.17
CA MET A 462 4.30 22.24 21.34
C MET A 462 3.22 21.15 21.40
N TRP A 463 1.96 21.58 21.44
CA TRP A 463 0.75 20.74 21.29
C TRP A 463 -0.06 21.21 20.11
N ILE A 464 -0.58 20.26 19.31
CA ILE A 464 -1.60 20.55 18.30
C ILE A 464 -2.97 20.56 19.00
N VAL A 465 -3.63 21.71 18.99
CA VAL A 465 -4.95 21.88 19.58
C VAL A 465 -6.02 21.57 18.54
N GLY A 466 -5.84 22.10 17.32
CA GLY A 466 -6.82 21.98 16.26
C GLY A 466 -6.28 22.41 14.91
N ARG A 467 -7.21 22.75 14.01
CA ARG A 467 -6.88 23.29 12.70
C ARG A 467 -7.83 24.45 12.33
N LYS A 468 -7.28 25.48 11.74
CA LYS A 468 -8.05 26.59 11.19
C LYS A 468 -8.80 26.12 9.95
N GLY A 469 -10.14 26.33 9.92
CA GLY A 469 -10.94 25.84 8.80
C GLY A 469 -11.47 24.43 8.98
N ARG A 470 -11.85 23.81 7.87
CA ARG A 470 -12.55 22.49 7.83
C ARG A 470 -11.68 21.33 7.38
N GLN A 471 -10.42 21.58 7.11
CA GLN A 471 -9.48 20.58 6.66
C GLN A 471 -9.12 19.58 7.77
N ILE A 472 -9.01 18.31 7.41
CA ILE A 472 -8.67 17.21 8.32
C ILE A 472 -7.59 16.30 7.74
N LYS A 473 -7.08 15.39 8.57
CA LYS A 473 -6.26 14.26 8.14
C LYS A 473 -7.00 12.96 8.46
N ILE A 474 -7.19 12.12 7.45
CA ILE A 474 -7.77 10.77 7.58
C ILE A 474 -6.72 9.78 7.08
N ASN A 475 -6.36 8.79 7.92
CA ASN A 475 -5.31 7.80 7.62
C ASN A 475 -3.99 8.44 7.13
N GLY A 476 -3.60 9.56 7.75
CA GLY A 476 -2.41 10.34 7.41
C GLY A 476 -2.51 11.17 6.12
N ARG A 477 -3.62 11.08 5.40
CA ARG A 477 -3.87 11.86 4.17
C ARG A 477 -4.65 13.14 4.50
N ARG A 478 -4.24 14.24 3.86
CA ARG A 478 -4.95 15.51 3.96
C ARG A 478 -6.24 15.45 3.16
N VAL A 479 -7.37 15.74 3.80
CA VAL A 479 -8.71 15.73 3.22
C VAL A 479 -9.37 17.09 3.40
N GLU A 480 -9.88 17.65 2.30
CA GLU A 480 -10.69 18.85 2.28
C GLU A 480 -12.16 18.48 2.07
N PRO A 481 -13.04 18.73 3.03
CA PRO A 481 -14.48 18.48 2.86
C PRO A 481 -15.07 19.18 1.62
N ALA A 482 -14.51 20.32 1.24
CA ALA A 482 -14.92 21.06 0.04
C ALA A 482 -14.73 20.27 -1.26
N GLU A 483 -13.78 19.34 -1.34
CA GLU A 483 -13.57 18.47 -2.52
C GLU A 483 -14.78 17.55 -2.71
N LEU A 484 -15.27 16.95 -1.62
CA LEU A 484 -16.48 16.12 -1.63
C LEU A 484 -17.72 16.94 -1.97
N GLU A 485 -17.86 18.11 -1.34
CA GLU A 485 -19.00 19.01 -1.58
C GLU A 485 -19.09 19.45 -3.05
N LEU A 486 -17.95 19.76 -3.67
CA LEU A 486 -17.90 20.15 -5.08
C LEU A 486 -18.39 19.02 -5.99
N VAL A 487 -18.02 17.79 -5.72
CA VAL A 487 -18.47 16.63 -6.50
C VAL A 487 -19.96 16.41 -6.31
N LEU A 488 -20.46 16.47 -5.09
CA LEU A 488 -21.88 16.29 -4.78
C LEU A 488 -22.75 17.37 -5.44
N ARG A 489 -22.32 18.64 -5.42
CA ARG A 489 -23.05 19.77 -6.06
C ARG A 489 -23.09 19.71 -7.57
N ARG A 490 -22.24 18.90 -8.22
CA ARG A 490 -22.29 18.67 -9.69
C ARG A 490 -23.41 17.72 -10.10
N ALA A 491 -23.96 16.96 -9.17
CA ALA A 491 -25.09 16.08 -9.46
C ALA A 491 -26.37 16.90 -9.70
N PRO A 492 -27.08 16.70 -10.85
CA PRO A 492 -28.26 17.51 -11.19
C PRO A 492 -29.41 17.43 -10.16
N GLN A 493 -29.44 16.35 -9.38
CA GLN A 493 -30.45 16.09 -8.37
C GLN A 493 -30.12 16.71 -7.00
N VAL A 494 -28.96 17.35 -6.84
CA VAL A 494 -28.51 17.99 -5.60
C VAL A 494 -28.57 19.50 -5.75
N SER A 495 -29.31 20.18 -4.86
CA SER A 495 -29.39 21.65 -4.81
C SER A 495 -28.26 22.25 -3.97
N ASP A 496 -27.86 21.56 -2.89
CA ASP A 496 -26.71 21.95 -2.07
C ASP A 496 -26.13 20.74 -1.33
N ALA A 497 -24.85 20.84 -0.95
CA ALA A 497 -24.16 19.80 -0.21
C ALA A 497 -23.15 20.39 0.78
N VAL A 498 -23.03 19.79 1.94
CA VAL A 498 -22.03 20.14 2.95
C VAL A 498 -21.47 18.89 3.58
N ALA A 499 -20.17 18.88 3.87
CA ALA A 499 -19.51 17.83 4.59
C ALA A 499 -18.97 18.34 5.92
N VAL A 500 -19.11 17.57 6.99
CA VAL A 500 -18.61 17.90 8.31
C VAL A 500 -17.77 16.76 8.86
N VAL A 501 -16.90 17.07 9.80
CA VAL A 501 -16.07 16.12 10.49
C VAL A 501 -16.65 15.86 11.87
N THR A 502 -16.82 14.60 12.23
CA THR A 502 -17.29 14.19 13.55
C THR A 502 -16.15 14.27 14.58
N ASP A 503 -16.50 14.17 15.87
CA ASP A 503 -15.49 14.09 16.95
C ASP A 503 -14.62 12.83 16.87
N ALA A 504 -15.13 11.78 16.19
CA ALA A 504 -14.39 10.55 15.88
C ALA A 504 -13.46 10.68 14.65
N ASN A 505 -13.28 11.89 14.10
CA ASN A 505 -12.47 12.18 12.91
C ASN A 505 -12.99 11.49 11.63
N GLU A 506 -14.30 11.29 11.53
CA GLU A 506 -14.98 10.74 10.36
C GLU A 506 -15.57 11.86 9.50
N LEU A 507 -15.51 11.70 8.17
CA LEU A 507 -16.12 12.61 7.22
C LEU A 507 -17.58 12.20 6.98
N VAL A 508 -18.52 13.12 7.23
CA VAL A 508 -19.96 12.91 7.00
C VAL A 508 -20.48 13.98 6.06
N ALA A 509 -21.25 13.59 5.06
CA ALA A 509 -21.82 14.52 4.10
C ALA A 509 -23.36 14.60 4.22
N PHE A 510 -23.89 15.79 3.97
CA PHE A 510 -25.30 16.11 3.92
C PHE A 510 -25.61 16.72 2.55
N VAL A 511 -26.67 16.25 1.91
CA VAL A 511 -27.14 16.75 0.62
C VAL A 511 -28.57 17.24 0.73
N VAL A 512 -28.87 18.33 0.03
CA VAL A 512 -30.23 18.83 -0.15
C VAL A 512 -30.68 18.49 -1.56
N PRO A 513 -31.69 17.64 -1.75
CA PRO A 513 -32.16 17.27 -3.08
C PRO A 513 -32.97 18.38 -3.72
N VAL A 514 -32.97 18.44 -5.07
CA VAL A 514 -33.79 19.42 -5.85
C VAL A 514 -35.30 19.13 -5.73
N LYS A 515 -35.69 17.86 -5.52
CA LYS A 515 -37.09 17.44 -5.34
C LYS A 515 -37.23 16.63 -4.07
N THR A 516 -38.31 16.85 -3.33
CA THR A 516 -38.65 16.06 -2.16
C THR A 516 -39.01 14.62 -2.54
N GLY A 517 -38.24 13.65 -2.04
CA GLY A 517 -38.42 12.23 -2.35
C GLY A 517 -37.10 11.45 -2.31
N ALA A 518 -36.26 11.70 -1.40
CA ALA A 518 -34.82 11.75 -1.46
C ALA A 518 -34.04 10.49 -1.07
N SER A 519 -34.66 9.36 -0.72
CA SER A 519 -33.90 8.12 -0.43
C SER A 519 -33.31 7.50 -1.69
N GLU A 520 -33.85 7.78 -2.85
CA GLU A 520 -33.45 7.15 -4.12
C GLU A 520 -32.15 7.71 -4.70
N ILE A 521 -31.72 8.96 -4.33
CA ILE A 521 -30.52 9.57 -4.92
C ILE A 521 -29.19 9.14 -4.27
N ILE A 522 -29.24 8.62 -3.04
CA ILE A 522 -28.02 8.27 -2.28
C ILE A 522 -27.13 7.23 -3.00
N PRO A 523 -27.65 6.15 -3.59
CA PRO A 523 -26.84 5.19 -4.33
C PRO A 523 -26.11 5.82 -5.53
N GLU A 524 -26.82 6.64 -6.32
CA GLU A 524 -26.23 7.35 -7.48
C GLU A 524 -25.14 8.34 -7.05
N LEU A 525 -25.34 9.05 -5.94
CA LEU A 525 -24.34 9.97 -5.41
C LEU A 525 -23.10 9.23 -4.91
N ARG A 526 -23.26 8.04 -4.32
CA ARG A 526 -22.13 7.21 -3.91
C ARG A 526 -21.34 6.69 -5.12
N ASP A 527 -22.00 6.33 -6.21
CA ASP A 527 -21.35 5.94 -7.45
C ASP A 527 -20.57 7.13 -8.07
N LEU A 528 -21.16 8.32 -8.03
CA LEU A 528 -20.48 9.56 -8.45
C LEU A 528 -19.22 9.82 -7.61
N ILE A 529 -19.31 9.72 -6.28
CA ILE A 529 -18.18 9.87 -5.37
C ILE A 529 -17.07 8.87 -5.71
N ARG A 530 -17.40 7.59 -5.89
CA ARG A 530 -16.45 6.50 -6.21
C ARG A 530 -15.70 6.74 -7.52
N THR A 531 -16.38 7.28 -8.52
CA THR A 531 -15.76 7.53 -9.82
C THR A 531 -14.93 8.82 -9.86
N ALA A 532 -15.19 9.78 -8.96
CA ALA A 532 -14.57 11.08 -8.99
C ALA A 532 -13.50 11.31 -7.93
N LEU A 533 -13.59 10.64 -6.77
CA LEU A 533 -12.77 10.91 -5.60
C LEU A 533 -12.00 9.67 -5.12
N PRO A 534 -10.79 9.86 -4.56
CA PRO A 534 -10.07 8.76 -3.94
C PRO A 534 -10.77 8.27 -2.67
N PRO A 535 -10.60 6.99 -2.27
CA PRO A 535 -11.27 6.40 -1.12
C PRO A 535 -11.13 7.20 0.19
N ALA A 536 -10.01 7.89 0.39
CA ALA A 536 -9.77 8.70 1.60
C ALA A 536 -10.73 9.90 1.75
N VAL A 537 -11.40 10.33 0.67
CA VAL A 537 -12.35 11.45 0.67
C VAL A 537 -13.81 10.96 0.66
N HIS A 538 -14.03 9.64 0.64
CA HIS A 538 -15.38 9.09 0.69
C HIS A 538 -15.98 9.33 2.09
N PRO A 539 -17.24 9.82 2.17
CA PRO A 539 -17.88 10.04 3.46
C PRO A 539 -18.26 8.69 4.09
N THR A 540 -18.07 8.57 5.41
CA THR A 540 -18.56 7.41 6.15
C THR A 540 -20.07 7.33 6.17
N ARG A 541 -20.71 8.49 6.15
CA ARG A 541 -22.19 8.60 6.09
C ARG A 541 -22.59 9.72 5.13
N LEU A 542 -23.66 9.48 4.38
CA LEU A 542 -24.23 10.43 3.43
C LEU A 542 -25.73 10.54 3.74
N HIS A 543 -26.15 11.71 4.23
CA HIS A 543 -27.52 11.97 4.64
C HIS A 543 -28.21 12.91 3.67
N SER A 544 -29.48 12.66 3.38
CA SER A 544 -30.36 13.58 2.70
C SER A 544 -31.14 14.38 3.73
N ILE A 545 -31.11 15.71 3.62
CA ILE A 545 -31.77 16.65 4.53
C ILE A 545 -32.57 17.69 3.74
N ALA A 546 -33.58 18.28 4.38
CA ALA A 546 -34.43 19.29 3.73
C ALA A 546 -33.68 20.62 3.48
N GLU A 547 -32.82 21.03 4.41
CA GLU A 547 -32.05 22.26 4.34
C GLU A 547 -30.77 22.16 5.16
N ILE A 548 -29.72 22.88 4.74
CA ILE A 548 -28.47 22.97 5.50
C ILE A 548 -28.64 23.97 6.65
N PRO A 549 -28.48 23.57 7.92
CA PRO A 549 -28.57 24.47 9.06
C PRO A 549 -27.52 25.58 8.98
N GLN A 550 -27.95 26.80 9.25
CA GLN A 550 -27.12 28.01 9.25
C GLN A 550 -27.19 28.78 10.56
N LEU A 551 -26.05 29.34 10.97
CA LEU A 551 -25.94 30.29 12.07
C LEU A 551 -26.51 31.66 11.68
N LYS A 552 -26.80 32.53 12.71
CA LYS A 552 -27.13 33.93 12.47
C LYS A 552 -25.97 34.61 11.73
N GLY A 553 -26.07 34.75 10.44
CA GLY A 553 -25.02 35.30 9.59
C GLY A 553 -24.68 34.47 8.38
N GLY A 554 -25.47 33.41 8.12
CA GLY A 554 -25.40 32.61 6.88
C GLY A 554 -24.27 31.60 6.81
N LYS A 555 -23.50 31.41 7.88
CA LYS A 555 -22.47 30.35 7.95
C LYS A 555 -23.12 29.02 8.31
N VAL A 556 -22.62 27.92 7.73
CA VAL A 556 -23.04 26.56 8.06
C VAL A 556 -22.89 26.29 9.56
N ASP A 557 -23.95 25.78 10.18
CA ASP A 557 -23.93 25.33 11.58
C ASP A 557 -23.42 23.89 11.67
N SER A 558 -22.13 23.73 11.76
CA SER A 558 -21.49 22.42 11.85
C SER A 558 -21.75 21.69 13.17
N VAL A 559 -22.14 22.42 14.24
CA VAL A 559 -22.51 21.78 15.52
C VAL A 559 -23.84 21.08 15.35
N LYS A 560 -24.84 21.79 14.81
CA LYS A 560 -26.17 21.22 14.55
C LYS A 560 -26.12 20.07 13.53
N LEU A 561 -25.24 20.12 12.53
CA LEU A 561 -25.07 19.03 11.60
C LEU A 561 -24.49 17.78 12.27
N ARG A 562 -23.52 17.93 13.20
CA ARG A 562 -22.99 16.79 13.98
C ARG A 562 -24.04 16.21 14.93
N GLU A 563 -24.89 17.06 15.53
CA GLU A 563 -26.01 16.60 16.34
C GLU A 563 -27.04 15.84 15.49
N LEU A 564 -27.33 16.33 14.29
CA LEU A 564 -28.24 15.67 13.34
C LEU A 564 -27.68 14.32 12.88
N ASP A 565 -26.36 14.22 12.59
CA ASP A 565 -25.72 12.93 12.29
C ASP A 565 -25.87 11.93 13.45
N ARG A 566 -25.63 12.37 14.70
CA ARG A 566 -25.84 11.52 15.87
C ARG A 566 -27.29 11.07 16.03
N ALA A 567 -28.25 11.99 15.80
CA ALA A 567 -29.67 11.68 15.91
C ALA A 567 -30.14 10.69 14.83
N LEU A 568 -29.73 10.90 13.56
CA LEU A 568 -30.05 10.00 12.45
C LEU A 568 -29.42 8.62 12.66
N ASN A 569 -28.19 8.59 13.12
CA ASN A 569 -27.49 7.34 13.43
C ASN A 569 -28.12 6.60 14.62
N ALA A 570 -28.63 7.32 15.62
CA ALA A 570 -29.33 6.74 16.77
C ALA A 570 -30.73 6.20 16.38
N GLN A 571 -31.41 6.82 15.41
CA GLN A 571 -32.69 6.31 14.89
C GLN A 571 -32.49 5.03 14.09
N ASP A 572 -31.44 4.93 13.31
CA ASP A 572 -31.05 3.68 12.62
C ASP A 572 -30.69 2.56 13.61
N ALA A 573 -30.14 2.91 14.80
CA ALA A 573 -29.74 1.96 15.85
C ALA A 573 -30.90 1.51 16.77
N GLN A 574 -32.07 2.20 16.77
CA GLN A 574 -33.22 1.88 17.64
C GLN A 574 -34.15 0.83 17.09
N SER A 575 -33.87 0.15 15.99
CA SER A 575 -34.51 -1.13 15.68
C SER A 575 -33.98 -2.17 16.69
N PRO A 576 -34.85 -2.87 17.46
CA PRO A 576 -34.40 -3.69 18.58
C PRO A 576 -33.45 -4.78 18.11
N PRO A 577 -32.32 -5.00 18.81
CA PRO A 577 -31.55 -6.21 18.58
C PRO A 577 -32.38 -7.38 19.11
N ASP A 578 -32.86 -8.22 18.23
CA ASP A 578 -33.33 -9.53 18.63
C ASP A 578 -32.21 -10.24 19.40
N ALA A 579 -32.63 -10.76 20.54
CA ALA A 579 -31.85 -11.38 21.57
C ALA A 579 -30.51 -11.97 21.16
N ARG A 580 -29.48 -11.70 21.98
CA ARG A 580 -28.18 -12.40 22.05
C ARG A 580 -28.38 -13.94 22.05
N GLN A 581 -28.68 -14.50 20.91
CA GLN A 581 -28.54 -15.93 20.66
C GLN A 581 -27.07 -16.14 20.29
N ALA A 582 -26.44 -17.10 20.92
CA ALA A 582 -25.13 -17.61 20.49
C ALA A 582 -25.32 -18.06 19.03
N VAL A 583 -24.73 -17.30 18.10
CA VAL A 583 -24.83 -17.58 16.66
C VAL A 583 -24.08 -18.89 16.41
N ASP A 584 -24.71 -19.86 15.79
CA ASP A 584 -24.08 -21.10 15.39
C ASP A 584 -22.94 -20.79 14.43
N PRO A 585 -21.68 -21.24 14.68
CA PRO A 585 -20.56 -21.04 13.77
C PRO A 585 -20.81 -21.60 12.36
N LEU A 586 -21.80 -22.40 12.14
CA LEU A 586 -22.26 -22.90 10.83
C LEU A 586 -23.20 -21.91 10.12
N ASP A 587 -23.74 -20.93 10.84
CA ASP A 587 -24.54 -19.84 10.26
C ASP A 587 -23.61 -18.69 9.87
N ILE A 588 -23.01 -18.80 8.68
CA ILE A 588 -22.05 -17.80 8.17
C ILE A 588 -22.71 -16.42 8.01
N GLU A 589 -23.96 -16.38 7.60
CA GLU A 589 -24.70 -15.13 7.42
C GLU A 589 -24.94 -14.44 8.76
N GLY A 590 -25.39 -15.18 9.79
CA GLY A 590 -25.54 -14.63 11.12
C GLY A 590 -24.24 -14.21 11.76
N VAL A 591 -23.15 -14.98 11.60
CA VAL A 591 -21.82 -14.62 12.07
C VAL A 591 -21.32 -13.35 11.36
N ALA A 592 -21.45 -13.27 10.04
CA ALA A 592 -21.05 -12.11 9.27
C ALA A 592 -21.86 -10.86 9.65
N ALA A 593 -23.16 -11.00 9.88
CA ALA A 593 -24.02 -9.91 10.32
C ALA A 593 -23.61 -9.39 11.72
N ALA A 594 -23.31 -10.28 12.65
CA ALA A 594 -22.87 -9.91 13.99
C ALA A 594 -21.50 -9.20 13.99
N VAL A 595 -20.57 -9.64 13.16
CA VAL A 595 -19.27 -8.95 12.99
C VAL A 595 -19.46 -7.62 12.29
N TRP A 596 -20.29 -7.57 11.25
CA TRP A 596 -20.63 -6.34 10.54
C TRP A 596 -21.18 -5.26 11.48
N GLU A 597 -22.18 -5.62 12.32
CA GLU A 597 -22.78 -4.67 13.25
C GLU A 597 -21.81 -4.21 14.34
N ARG A 598 -20.86 -5.06 14.75
CA ARG A 598 -19.81 -4.68 15.71
C ARG A 598 -18.82 -3.68 15.12
N ILE A 599 -18.43 -3.84 13.84
CA ILE A 599 -17.49 -2.95 13.14
C ILE A 599 -18.17 -1.68 12.64
N LEU A 600 -19.44 -1.78 12.26
CA LEU A 600 -20.28 -0.70 11.73
C LEU A 600 -21.57 -0.58 12.57
N PRO A 601 -21.49 -0.09 13.83
CA PRO A 601 -22.61 -0.06 14.75
C PRO A 601 -23.83 0.69 14.19
N GLY A 602 -25.02 0.12 14.36
CA GLY A 602 -26.30 0.70 13.93
C GLY A 602 -26.58 0.58 12.44
N LYS A 603 -25.81 -0.21 11.69
CA LYS A 603 -26.01 -0.46 10.27
C LYS A 603 -26.41 -1.92 10.05
N LYS A 604 -27.67 -2.14 9.64
CA LYS A 604 -28.13 -3.50 9.29
C LYS A 604 -27.29 -4.03 8.12
N ALA A 605 -26.80 -5.24 8.27
CA ALA A 605 -26.04 -5.92 7.23
C ALA A 605 -26.90 -6.21 5.99
N ALA A 606 -28.11 -6.76 6.20
CA ALA A 606 -29.01 -7.16 5.12
C ALA A 606 -29.37 -5.99 4.19
N GLY A 607 -29.06 -6.14 2.91
CA GLY A 607 -29.36 -5.16 1.87
C GLY A 607 -28.39 -3.96 1.80
N SER A 608 -27.37 -3.89 2.68
CA SER A 608 -26.39 -2.81 2.70
C SER A 608 -25.13 -3.17 1.92
N ARG A 609 -24.48 -2.15 1.36
CA ARG A 609 -23.10 -2.27 0.85
C ARG A 609 -22.14 -1.81 1.96
N TRP A 610 -20.90 -2.32 1.91
CA TRP A 610 -19.89 -2.00 2.92
C TRP A 610 -19.59 -0.50 3.03
N ASP A 611 -19.38 0.13 1.87
CA ASP A 611 -19.12 1.57 1.77
C ASP A 611 -20.35 2.41 2.14
N ASP A 612 -21.55 1.96 1.80
CA ASP A 612 -22.81 2.61 2.16
C ASP A 612 -23.07 2.57 3.68
N ALA A 613 -22.62 1.52 4.32
CA ALA A 613 -22.67 1.38 5.78
C ALA A 613 -21.59 2.21 6.52
N GLY A 614 -20.73 2.91 5.80
CA GLY A 614 -19.64 3.72 6.36
C GLY A 614 -18.36 2.91 6.63
N GLY A 615 -18.20 1.79 5.92
CA GLY A 615 -17.00 0.97 5.94
C GLY A 615 -15.94 1.51 4.97
N ASP A 616 -14.72 1.72 5.44
CA ASP A 616 -13.53 2.00 4.64
C ASP A 616 -12.64 0.75 4.50
N SER A 617 -11.53 0.87 3.79
CA SER A 617 -10.58 -0.23 3.58
C SER A 617 -9.98 -0.76 4.89
N LEU A 618 -9.77 0.10 5.88
CA LEU A 618 -9.19 -0.29 7.16
C LEU A 618 -10.20 -1.05 8.02
N LYS A 619 -11.44 -0.56 8.07
CA LYS A 619 -12.56 -1.25 8.72
C LYS A 619 -12.87 -2.59 8.04
N LEU A 620 -12.73 -2.67 6.69
CA LEU A 620 -12.91 -3.91 5.96
C LEU A 620 -11.87 -4.96 6.35
N LEU A 621 -10.60 -4.55 6.45
CA LEU A 621 -9.54 -5.42 6.93
C LEU A 621 -9.82 -5.92 8.35
N GLN A 622 -10.25 -5.02 9.25
CA GLN A 622 -10.64 -5.39 10.61
C GLN A 622 -11.83 -6.35 10.59
N PHE A 623 -12.84 -6.09 9.75
CA PHE A 623 -14.01 -6.94 9.58
C PHE A 623 -13.63 -8.36 9.15
N VAL A 624 -12.79 -8.50 8.12
CA VAL A 624 -12.37 -9.81 7.63
C VAL A 624 -11.59 -10.57 8.71
N MET A 625 -10.69 -9.92 9.43
CA MET A 625 -9.95 -10.54 10.54
C MET A 625 -10.86 -11.03 11.68
N GLU A 626 -11.86 -10.22 12.05
CA GLU A 626 -12.82 -10.61 13.08
C GLU A 626 -13.77 -11.71 12.60
N LEU A 627 -14.14 -11.67 11.31
CA LEU A 627 -14.94 -12.70 10.66
C LEU A 627 -14.20 -14.03 10.58
N GLU A 628 -12.92 -14.03 10.19
CA GLU A 628 -12.03 -15.20 10.25
C GLU A 628 -11.96 -15.80 11.65
N THR A 629 -11.82 -14.93 12.66
CA THR A 629 -11.77 -15.34 14.06
C THR A 629 -13.10 -15.99 14.49
N ALA A 630 -14.23 -15.42 14.08
CA ALA A 630 -15.55 -15.90 14.43
C ALA A 630 -15.94 -17.20 13.71
N LEU A 631 -15.55 -17.33 12.44
CA LEU A 631 -15.77 -18.53 11.63
C LEU A 631 -14.73 -19.63 11.90
N GLY A 632 -13.61 -19.29 12.56
CA GLY A 632 -12.52 -20.23 12.85
C GLY A 632 -11.79 -20.72 11.60
N ARG A 633 -11.84 -19.96 10.50
CA ARG A 633 -11.16 -20.25 9.24
C ARG A 633 -10.62 -18.99 8.58
N GLU A 634 -9.59 -19.12 7.74
CA GLU A 634 -9.11 -18.02 6.90
C GLU A 634 -10.07 -17.77 5.73
N LEU A 635 -10.21 -16.48 5.40
CA LEU A 635 -10.98 -16.04 4.26
C LEU A 635 -10.02 -15.48 3.20
N ASN A 636 -10.39 -15.58 1.95
CA ASN A 636 -9.64 -14.95 0.88
C ASN A 636 -9.84 -13.43 0.95
N LEU A 637 -8.85 -12.70 1.45
CA LEU A 637 -8.92 -11.24 1.62
C LEU A 637 -9.19 -10.52 0.30
N ASP A 638 -8.66 -11.03 -0.82
CA ASP A 638 -8.83 -10.44 -2.15
C ASP A 638 -10.28 -10.56 -2.67
N ALA A 639 -11.06 -11.46 -2.08
CA ALA A 639 -12.49 -11.57 -2.36
C ALA A 639 -13.33 -10.46 -1.72
N PHE A 640 -12.73 -9.68 -0.80
CA PHE A 640 -13.43 -8.61 -0.07
C PHE A 640 -12.99 -7.24 -0.58
N THR A 641 -13.93 -6.48 -1.12
CA THR A 641 -13.68 -5.12 -1.61
C THR A 641 -14.62 -4.12 -0.93
N VAL A 642 -14.19 -2.87 -0.83
CA VAL A 642 -14.97 -1.79 -0.18
C VAL A 642 -16.34 -1.57 -0.82
N GLY A 643 -16.50 -1.93 -2.10
CA GLY A 643 -17.76 -1.81 -2.82
C GLY A 643 -18.73 -3.00 -2.71
N MET A 644 -18.44 -4.02 -1.91
CA MET A 644 -19.29 -5.23 -1.80
C MET A 644 -20.61 -4.97 -1.07
N SER A 645 -21.67 -5.64 -1.54
CA SER A 645 -22.89 -5.78 -0.76
C SER A 645 -22.70 -6.80 0.39
N PHE A 646 -23.55 -6.75 1.41
CA PHE A 646 -23.52 -7.76 2.46
C PHE A 646 -23.71 -9.18 1.90
N THR A 647 -24.57 -9.34 0.89
CA THR A 647 -24.76 -10.63 0.20
C THR A 647 -23.48 -11.11 -0.47
N ASP A 648 -22.69 -10.20 -1.07
CA ASP A 648 -21.40 -10.55 -1.66
C ASP A 648 -20.38 -10.91 -0.56
N VAL A 649 -20.40 -10.20 0.57
CA VAL A 649 -19.59 -10.52 1.75
C VAL A 649 -19.94 -11.92 2.28
N VAL A 650 -21.21 -12.24 2.44
CA VAL A 650 -21.66 -13.58 2.86
C VAL A 650 -21.24 -14.62 1.83
N ARG A 651 -21.37 -14.34 0.54
CA ARG A 651 -20.92 -15.24 -0.54
C ARG A 651 -19.40 -15.43 -0.49
N ALA A 652 -18.61 -14.36 -0.33
CA ALA A 652 -17.17 -14.44 -0.18
C ALA A 652 -16.76 -15.19 1.10
N ALA A 653 -17.49 -14.98 2.19
CA ALA A 653 -17.30 -15.68 3.44
C ALA A 653 -17.84 -17.13 3.41
N SER A 654 -18.92 -17.38 2.67
CA SER A 654 -19.51 -18.73 2.47
C SER A 654 -18.78 -19.52 1.41
N ALA A 655 -17.98 -18.90 0.58
CA ALA A 655 -17.11 -19.59 -0.34
C ALA A 655 -16.20 -20.53 0.47
N GLU A 656 -16.87 -21.53 1.09
CA GLU A 656 -16.23 -22.82 1.31
C GLU A 656 -15.67 -23.18 -0.05
N GLN A 657 -14.52 -23.80 0.00
CA GLN A 657 -13.87 -24.44 -1.14
C GLN A 657 -14.81 -25.46 -1.82
N ASP A 658 -15.99 -25.04 -2.21
CA ASP A 658 -16.99 -25.93 -2.81
C ASP A 658 -16.78 -25.97 -4.32
N THR A 659 -16.53 -27.16 -4.79
CA THR A 659 -16.27 -27.52 -6.20
C THR A 659 -17.49 -27.36 -7.12
N SER A 660 -18.64 -26.88 -6.61
CA SER A 660 -19.91 -26.89 -7.35
C SER A 660 -20.12 -25.71 -8.31
N ASP A 661 -19.32 -24.67 -8.27
CA ASP A 661 -19.48 -23.48 -9.14
C ASP A 661 -18.79 -23.59 -10.52
N LEU A 662 -18.30 -24.78 -10.87
CA LEU A 662 -17.75 -25.09 -12.19
C LEU A 662 -18.85 -25.60 -13.16
N LEU A 663 -20.01 -24.96 -13.20
CA LEU A 663 -20.91 -25.09 -14.34
C LEU A 663 -20.29 -24.33 -15.50
N VAL A 664 -19.36 -25.01 -16.18
CA VAL A 664 -18.84 -24.60 -17.47
C VAL A 664 -20.02 -24.60 -18.44
N GLU A 665 -20.48 -23.41 -18.85
CA GLU A 665 -21.51 -23.33 -19.89
C GLU A 665 -21.03 -24.08 -21.13
N ALA A 666 -21.78 -25.11 -21.51
CA ALA A 666 -21.43 -25.98 -22.65
C ALA A 666 -21.37 -25.24 -23.99
N SER A 667 -21.81 -23.98 -24.04
CA SER A 667 -21.86 -23.15 -25.26
C SER A 667 -20.61 -22.30 -25.48
N ASP A 668 -19.68 -22.23 -24.52
CA ASP A 668 -18.47 -21.39 -24.63
C ASP A 668 -17.40 -22.09 -25.51
N PRO A 669 -16.98 -21.51 -26.64
CA PRO A 669 -16.04 -22.13 -27.59
C PRO A 669 -14.57 -22.10 -27.10
N ARG A 670 -14.23 -21.40 -26.05
CA ARG A 670 -12.84 -21.30 -25.55
C ARG A 670 -12.35 -22.64 -25.01
N PRO A 671 -11.06 -22.99 -25.22
CA PRO A 671 -10.48 -24.24 -24.72
C PRO A 671 -10.43 -24.24 -23.19
N LEU A 672 -10.52 -25.42 -22.57
CA LEU A 672 -10.35 -25.64 -21.16
C LEU A 672 -8.86 -25.60 -20.77
N LEU A 673 -8.53 -24.91 -19.69
CA LEU A 673 -7.21 -24.92 -19.05
C LEU A 673 -7.35 -25.36 -17.60
N PHE A 674 -6.80 -26.55 -17.28
CA PHE A 674 -6.80 -27.08 -15.92
C PHE A 674 -5.56 -26.60 -15.18
N ILE A 675 -5.74 -25.87 -14.05
CA ILE A 675 -4.67 -25.37 -13.20
C ILE A 675 -4.45 -26.32 -12.01
N VAL A 676 -3.29 -26.97 -11.97
CA VAL A 676 -2.88 -27.90 -10.90
C VAL A 676 -2.06 -27.13 -9.85
N PRO A 677 -2.54 -27.00 -8.61
CA PRO A 677 -1.96 -26.11 -7.62
C PRO A 677 -0.68 -26.66 -6.97
N GLY A 678 0.03 -25.77 -6.25
CA GLY A 678 1.22 -26.09 -5.46
C GLY A 678 0.92 -26.78 -4.13
N SER A 679 1.92 -26.79 -3.23
CA SER A 679 1.83 -27.47 -1.91
C SER A 679 0.78 -26.84 -0.99
N ILE A 680 0.54 -25.54 -1.10
CA ILE A 680 -0.44 -24.80 -0.28
C ILE A 680 -1.88 -24.97 -0.81
N GLY A 681 -2.05 -25.50 -2.02
CA GLY A 681 -3.34 -25.62 -2.70
C GLY A 681 -3.60 -24.47 -3.68
N TYR A 682 -4.87 -24.27 -4.05
CA TYR A 682 -5.29 -23.22 -4.97
C TYR A 682 -5.48 -21.90 -4.18
N GLY A 683 -4.45 -21.09 -4.18
CA GLY A 683 -4.41 -19.82 -3.45
C GLY A 683 -4.67 -18.59 -4.34
N PRO A 684 -4.61 -17.37 -3.74
CA PRO A 684 -4.92 -16.10 -4.42
C PRO A 684 -4.14 -15.86 -5.71
N SER A 685 -2.85 -16.22 -5.75
CA SER A 685 -2.00 -16.04 -6.94
C SER A 685 -2.50 -16.84 -8.14
N LEU A 686 -2.92 -18.09 -7.90
CA LEU A 686 -3.49 -18.94 -8.95
C LEU A 686 -4.89 -18.49 -9.35
N ALA A 687 -5.67 -17.95 -8.40
CA ALA A 687 -6.97 -17.35 -8.69
C ALA A 687 -6.83 -16.10 -9.58
N ALA A 688 -5.90 -15.19 -9.25
CA ALA A 688 -5.59 -14.02 -10.08
C ALA A 688 -5.13 -14.43 -11.49
N PHE A 689 -4.23 -15.41 -11.58
CA PHE A 689 -3.80 -15.98 -12.87
C PHE A 689 -4.98 -16.58 -13.66
N GLY A 690 -5.88 -17.29 -12.98
CA GLY A 690 -7.08 -17.85 -13.61
C GLY A 690 -8.00 -16.77 -14.17
N VAL A 691 -8.20 -15.67 -13.46
CA VAL A 691 -8.97 -14.51 -13.93
C VAL A 691 -8.31 -13.88 -15.14
N GLU A 692 -7.01 -13.66 -15.11
CA GLU A 692 -6.26 -13.08 -16.23
C GLU A 692 -6.27 -13.97 -17.50
N MET A 693 -6.34 -15.29 -17.35
CA MET A 693 -6.43 -16.22 -18.49
C MET A 693 -7.87 -16.45 -18.98
N SER A 694 -8.87 -15.91 -18.29
CA SER A 694 -10.28 -16.15 -18.58
C SER A 694 -10.77 -15.58 -19.92
N ASP A 695 -10.06 -14.64 -20.53
CA ASP A 695 -10.38 -14.11 -21.87
C ASP A 695 -9.98 -15.08 -23.00
N VAL A 696 -8.99 -15.95 -22.80
CA VAL A 696 -8.47 -16.88 -23.81
C VAL A 696 -8.78 -18.35 -23.52
N ALA A 697 -9.13 -18.69 -22.28
CA ALA A 697 -9.42 -20.05 -21.85
C ALA A 697 -10.55 -20.10 -20.81
N ARG A 698 -11.27 -21.22 -20.76
CA ARG A 698 -12.14 -21.56 -19.63
C ARG A 698 -11.28 -22.22 -18.57
N VAL A 699 -10.99 -21.49 -17.52
CA VAL A 699 -10.05 -21.94 -16.47
C VAL A 699 -10.77 -22.84 -15.47
N VAL A 700 -10.19 -24.01 -15.20
CA VAL A 700 -10.64 -24.96 -14.20
C VAL A 700 -9.61 -25.11 -13.09
N ALA A 701 -9.96 -24.65 -11.90
CA ALA A 701 -9.13 -24.77 -10.71
C ALA A 701 -9.19 -26.19 -10.13
N ILE A 702 -8.10 -26.91 -10.19
CA ILE A 702 -8.00 -28.25 -9.58
C ILE A 702 -7.78 -28.09 -8.07
N ARG A 703 -8.39 -28.97 -7.30
CA ARG A 703 -8.26 -29.00 -5.83
C ARG A 703 -7.78 -30.37 -5.36
N TYR A 704 -6.86 -30.34 -4.39
CA TYR A 704 -6.46 -31.56 -3.67
C TYR A 704 -7.46 -31.84 -2.55
N GLY A 705 -7.55 -33.12 -2.12
CA GLY A 705 -8.31 -33.52 -0.95
C GLY A 705 -7.85 -32.83 0.34
N ASP A 706 -8.72 -32.76 1.32
CA ASP A 706 -8.49 -32.11 2.61
C ASP A 706 -7.49 -32.89 3.50
N LEU A 707 -7.17 -32.33 4.69
CA LEU A 707 -6.27 -32.97 5.65
C LEU A 707 -6.72 -34.39 6.04
N ASN A 708 -8.03 -34.63 6.17
CA ASN A 708 -8.56 -35.94 6.52
C ASN A 708 -8.25 -36.97 5.44
N ASP A 709 -8.34 -36.57 4.17
CA ASP A 709 -8.00 -37.42 3.03
C ASP A 709 -6.49 -37.70 2.97
N LEU A 710 -5.66 -36.67 3.19
CA LEU A 710 -4.20 -36.80 3.27
C LEU A 710 -3.75 -37.78 4.38
N LEU A 711 -4.44 -37.74 5.53
CA LEU A 711 -4.13 -38.58 6.69
C LEU A 711 -4.62 -40.02 6.55
N LYS A 712 -5.71 -40.28 5.81
CA LYS A 712 -6.20 -41.64 5.52
C LYS A 712 -5.34 -42.42 4.53
N GLY A 713 -4.16 -41.89 4.19
CA GLY A 713 -3.23 -42.52 3.25
C GLY A 713 -3.43 -42.03 1.80
N HIS A 714 -4.26 -41.03 1.56
CA HIS A 714 -4.45 -40.39 0.26
C HIS A 714 -3.36 -39.33 -0.05
N GLY A 715 -2.44 -39.07 0.91
CA GLY A 715 -1.37 -38.09 0.80
C GLY A 715 -0.17 -38.53 -0.03
N THR A 716 -0.39 -39.29 -1.11
CA THR A 716 0.67 -39.71 -2.04
C THR A 716 0.43 -39.07 -3.41
N ILE A 717 1.50 -38.83 -4.18
CA ILE A 717 1.36 -38.28 -5.53
C ILE A 717 0.42 -39.13 -6.41
N PRO A 718 0.50 -40.45 -6.44
CA PRO A 718 -0.45 -41.24 -7.22
C PRO A 718 -1.93 -41.01 -6.87
N ARG A 719 -2.25 -40.82 -5.59
CA ARG A 719 -3.63 -40.54 -5.15
C ARG A 719 -4.07 -39.13 -5.51
N MET A 720 -3.17 -38.14 -5.42
CA MET A 720 -3.45 -36.81 -5.91
C MET A 720 -3.70 -36.81 -7.42
N VAL A 721 -2.92 -37.59 -8.17
CA VAL A 721 -3.11 -37.78 -9.61
C VAL A 721 -4.44 -38.41 -9.94
N ASP A 722 -4.84 -39.47 -9.20
CA ASP A 722 -6.16 -40.10 -9.35
C ASP A 722 -7.27 -39.06 -9.20
N ALA A 723 -7.25 -38.30 -8.10
CA ALA A 723 -8.25 -37.27 -7.81
C ALA A 723 -8.29 -36.16 -8.88
N VAL A 724 -7.14 -35.76 -9.43
CA VAL A 724 -7.07 -34.77 -10.52
C VAL A 724 -7.63 -35.31 -11.81
N VAL A 725 -7.31 -36.56 -12.16
CA VAL A 725 -7.83 -37.25 -13.37
C VAL A 725 -9.35 -37.40 -13.27
N ASP A 726 -9.87 -37.71 -12.08
CA ASP A 726 -11.32 -37.81 -11.86
C ASP A 726 -12.00 -36.46 -12.06
N GLN A 727 -11.45 -35.36 -11.52
CA GLN A 727 -11.97 -33.99 -11.71
C GLN A 727 -11.91 -33.58 -13.20
N ILE A 728 -10.82 -33.86 -13.91
CA ILE A 728 -10.70 -33.61 -15.35
C ILE A 728 -11.77 -34.40 -16.11
N SER A 729 -11.97 -35.67 -15.77
CA SER A 729 -12.95 -36.54 -16.46
C SER A 729 -14.39 -36.11 -16.22
N GLN A 730 -14.69 -35.53 -15.06
CA GLN A 730 -16.00 -34.97 -14.74
C GLN A 730 -16.30 -33.71 -15.56
N VAL A 731 -15.32 -32.86 -15.76
CA VAL A 731 -15.46 -31.57 -16.48
C VAL A 731 -15.34 -31.77 -17.98
N GLN A 732 -14.40 -32.62 -18.41
CA GLN A 732 -14.10 -32.91 -19.82
C GLN A 732 -13.91 -34.41 -20.01
N PRO A 733 -14.98 -35.18 -20.20
CA PRO A 733 -14.92 -36.64 -20.40
C PRO A 733 -14.07 -37.04 -21.62
N ASP A 734 -14.11 -36.27 -22.69
CA ASP A 734 -13.48 -36.55 -23.98
C ASP A 734 -12.73 -35.34 -24.51
N GLY A 735 -11.86 -35.54 -25.52
CA GLY A 735 -11.11 -34.48 -26.22
C GLY A 735 -9.75 -34.18 -25.61
N ASP A 736 -9.12 -33.15 -26.17
CA ASP A 736 -7.74 -32.75 -25.88
C ASP A 736 -7.64 -32.01 -24.56
N VAL A 737 -6.72 -32.42 -23.68
CA VAL A 737 -6.53 -31.84 -22.36
C VAL A 737 -5.37 -30.86 -22.37
N LYS A 738 -5.58 -29.68 -21.77
CA LYS A 738 -4.54 -28.67 -21.55
C LYS A 738 -4.33 -28.44 -20.04
N LEU A 739 -3.11 -28.62 -19.58
CA LEU A 739 -2.71 -28.60 -18.16
C LEU A 739 -1.66 -27.53 -17.91
N ILE A 740 -1.74 -26.89 -16.76
CA ILE A 740 -0.64 -26.07 -16.22
C ILE A 740 -0.48 -26.36 -14.73
N GLY A 741 0.75 -26.69 -14.30
CA GLY A 741 1.05 -27.05 -12.92
C GLY A 741 2.02 -26.08 -12.27
N TYR A 742 1.70 -25.58 -11.08
CA TYR A 742 2.50 -24.65 -10.31
C TYR A 742 3.23 -25.32 -9.17
N SER A 743 4.55 -25.09 -9.03
CA SER A 743 5.37 -25.63 -7.95
C SER A 743 5.25 -27.16 -7.86
N LEU A 744 4.85 -27.75 -6.72
CA LEU A 744 4.54 -29.18 -6.59
C LEU A 744 3.55 -29.65 -7.68
N GLY A 745 2.59 -28.79 -8.04
CA GLY A 745 1.59 -29.10 -9.05
C GLY A 745 2.17 -29.39 -10.44
N GLY A 746 3.37 -28.93 -10.76
CA GLY A 746 4.07 -29.30 -12.00
C GLY A 746 4.42 -30.79 -12.04
N GLY A 747 4.84 -31.37 -10.89
CA GLY A 747 5.07 -32.82 -10.77
C GLY A 747 3.78 -33.63 -10.84
N VAL A 748 2.70 -33.13 -10.23
CA VAL A 748 1.39 -33.78 -10.30
C VAL A 748 0.85 -33.70 -11.73
N ALA A 749 0.95 -32.53 -12.40
CA ALA A 749 0.49 -32.36 -13.78
C ALA A 749 1.24 -33.28 -14.77
N PHE A 750 2.54 -33.51 -14.54
CA PHE A 750 3.33 -34.48 -15.31
C PHE A 750 2.76 -35.89 -15.18
N GLU A 751 2.51 -36.38 -13.97
CA GLU A 751 1.94 -37.72 -13.76
C GLU A 751 0.49 -37.83 -14.26
N VAL A 752 -0.30 -36.74 -14.13
CA VAL A 752 -1.66 -36.66 -14.71
C VAL A 752 -1.59 -36.81 -16.22
N ALA A 753 -0.68 -36.09 -16.88
CA ALA A 753 -0.47 -36.23 -18.33
C ALA A 753 -0.05 -37.67 -18.69
N ALA A 754 0.86 -38.27 -17.95
CA ALA A 754 1.25 -39.66 -18.13
C ALA A 754 0.06 -40.64 -18.08
N LYS A 755 -0.78 -40.46 -17.05
CA LYS A 755 -1.98 -41.29 -16.85
C LYS A 755 -3.04 -41.09 -17.92
N LEU A 756 -3.29 -39.86 -18.34
CA LEU A 756 -4.22 -39.54 -19.42
C LEU A 756 -3.76 -40.12 -20.77
N ILE A 757 -2.48 -39.99 -21.09
CA ILE A 757 -1.88 -40.56 -22.30
C ILE A 757 -1.97 -42.09 -22.27
N ALA A 758 -1.66 -42.76 -21.16
CA ALA A 758 -1.82 -44.19 -20.99
C ALA A 758 -3.27 -44.67 -21.14
N ALA A 759 -4.25 -43.80 -20.80
CA ALA A 759 -5.68 -44.04 -21.04
C ALA A 759 -6.14 -43.70 -22.46
N GLY A 760 -5.24 -43.34 -23.39
CA GLY A 760 -5.53 -43.02 -24.78
C GLY A 760 -6.04 -41.61 -25.01
N ARG A 761 -5.94 -40.70 -24.05
CA ARG A 761 -6.31 -39.29 -24.17
C ARG A 761 -5.14 -38.45 -24.66
N SER A 762 -5.44 -37.45 -25.48
CA SER A 762 -4.46 -36.49 -25.97
C SER A 762 -4.24 -35.36 -24.92
N VAL A 763 -2.97 -35.07 -24.63
CA VAL A 763 -2.56 -33.91 -23.85
C VAL A 763 -1.81 -32.96 -24.78
N THR A 764 -2.49 -31.90 -25.22
CA THR A 764 -1.98 -30.98 -26.23
C THR A 764 -1.21 -29.79 -25.63
N PHE A 765 -1.37 -29.52 -24.35
CA PHE A 765 -0.56 -28.53 -23.61
C PHE A 765 -0.23 -28.99 -22.21
N LEU A 766 1.06 -28.96 -21.87
CA LEU A 766 1.55 -29.13 -20.52
C LEU A 766 2.51 -28.00 -20.17
N GLY A 767 2.00 -27.03 -19.38
CA GLY A 767 2.79 -25.94 -18.79
C GLY A 767 3.29 -26.31 -17.41
N ILE A 768 4.56 -26.02 -17.13
CA ILE A 768 5.18 -26.23 -15.82
C ILE A 768 5.67 -24.89 -15.29
N LEU A 769 5.05 -24.38 -14.22
CA LEU A 769 5.41 -23.12 -13.59
C LEU A 769 6.44 -23.37 -12.46
N ASP A 770 7.71 -23.15 -12.79
CA ASP A 770 8.87 -23.11 -11.90
C ASP A 770 9.01 -24.31 -10.93
N THR A 771 8.65 -25.52 -11.37
CA THR A 771 8.81 -26.76 -10.59
C THR A 771 10.23 -27.31 -10.77
N ASN A 772 11.02 -27.34 -9.69
CA ASN A 772 12.37 -27.93 -9.69
C ASN A 772 12.30 -29.42 -9.29
N ILE A 773 12.82 -30.29 -10.14
CA ILE A 773 12.97 -31.74 -9.86
C ILE A 773 14.42 -32.19 -9.81
N GLY A 774 15.38 -31.28 -10.02
CA GLY A 774 16.82 -31.53 -9.94
C GLY A 774 17.33 -31.66 -8.51
N PRO A 775 18.56 -32.15 -8.31
CA PRO A 775 19.15 -32.27 -6.99
C PRO A 775 19.38 -30.92 -6.33
N GLY A 776 19.03 -30.78 -5.05
CA GLY A 776 19.50 -29.70 -4.22
C GLY A 776 18.50 -28.91 -3.38
N GLN A 777 17.21 -29.11 -3.44
CA GLN A 777 16.27 -28.34 -2.63
C GLN A 777 14.91 -28.98 -2.42
N HIS A 778 14.75 -29.92 -1.56
CA HIS A 778 13.45 -30.28 -0.99
C HIS A 778 13.65 -31.16 0.27
N ASP A 779 14.19 -30.55 1.33
CA ASP A 779 14.20 -31.25 2.63
C ASP A 779 12.91 -30.86 3.38
N TYR A 780 11.91 -31.76 3.36
CA TYR A 780 10.71 -31.63 4.19
C TYR A 780 11.02 -31.44 5.67
N ARG A 781 12.24 -31.87 6.12
CA ARG A 781 12.72 -31.65 7.48
C ARG A 781 12.96 -30.18 7.78
N GLU A 782 13.38 -29.40 6.79
CA GLU A 782 13.54 -27.95 6.92
C GLU A 782 12.18 -27.25 7.01
N THR A 783 11.20 -27.67 6.21
CA THR A 783 9.81 -27.19 6.32
C THR A 783 9.21 -27.57 7.68
N LEU A 784 9.41 -28.80 8.13
CA LEU A 784 9.01 -29.25 9.46
C LEU A 784 9.71 -28.45 10.57
N ALA A 785 11.01 -28.18 10.44
CA ALA A 785 11.75 -27.39 11.41
C ALA A 785 11.24 -25.94 11.47
N ARG A 786 10.94 -25.33 10.33
CA ARG A 786 10.33 -23.98 10.23
C ARG A 786 8.94 -23.95 10.86
N THR A 787 8.11 -24.97 10.60
CA THR A 787 6.78 -25.11 11.21
C THR A 787 6.86 -25.27 12.73
N VAL A 788 7.75 -26.13 13.20
CA VAL A 788 8.00 -26.33 14.65
C VAL A 788 8.51 -25.03 15.29
N GLN A 789 9.34 -24.27 14.60
CA GLN A 789 9.83 -22.97 15.07
C GLN A 789 8.69 -21.93 15.11
N ARG A 790 7.82 -21.87 14.07
CA ARG A 790 6.62 -21.05 14.05
C ARG A 790 5.66 -21.41 15.19
N ILE A 791 5.38 -22.69 15.41
CA ILE A 791 4.56 -23.16 16.54
C ILE A 791 5.18 -22.78 17.90
N ARG A 792 6.52 -22.84 18.03
CA ARG A 792 7.21 -22.44 19.27
C ARG A 792 7.19 -20.95 19.54
N SER A 793 7.11 -20.11 18.50
CA SER A 793 7.08 -18.65 18.62
C SER A 793 5.67 -18.11 18.96
N HIS A 794 4.61 -18.90 18.83
CA HIS A 794 3.24 -18.47 19.16
C HIS A 794 3.01 -18.45 20.69
N ARG A 795 2.77 -17.27 21.23
CA ARG A 795 2.59 -17.00 22.69
C ARG A 795 1.12 -16.76 23.05
N VAL A 796 0.30 -17.81 23.07
CA VAL A 796 -1.03 -17.74 23.72
C VAL A 796 -0.99 -18.55 25.03
N THR A 797 -1.36 -17.94 26.15
CA THR A 797 -1.06 -18.45 27.51
C THR A 797 -1.67 -19.78 27.88
N ALA A 798 -2.86 -20.14 27.40
CA ALA A 798 -3.48 -21.44 27.61
C ALA A 798 -2.97 -22.50 26.61
N ASP A 799 -2.59 -22.10 25.42
CA ASP A 799 -2.12 -22.98 24.34
C ASP A 799 -0.63 -23.34 24.46
N ARG A 800 0.13 -22.56 25.25
CA ARG A 800 1.57 -22.82 25.51
C ARG A 800 1.87 -24.22 26.06
N MET A 801 1.06 -24.70 26.99
CA MET A 801 1.27 -26.04 27.57
C MET A 801 0.98 -27.12 26.56
N MET A 802 -0.03 -26.91 25.73
CA MET A 802 -0.44 -27.87 24.70
C MET A 802 0.51 -27.85 23.48
N LEU A 803 0.92 -26.68 23.01
CA LEU A 803 1.91 -26.56 21.93
C LEU A 803 3.30 -27.08 22.35
N ARG A 804 3.70 -26.89 23.64
CA ARG A 804 4.89 -27.51 24.20
C ARG A 804 4.76 -29.01 24.32
N ALA A 805 3.56 -29.51 24.67
CA ALA A 805 3.29 -30.95 24.73
C ALA A 805 3.30 -31.57 23.33
N LEU A 806 2.68 -30.90 22.33
CA LEU A 806 2.72 -31.30 20.92
C LEU A 806 4.14 -31.25 20.36
N ALA A 807 4.90 -30.18 20.58
CA ALA A 807 6.30 -30.09 20.14
C ALA A 807 7.20 -31.15 20.79
N LYS A 808 7.01 -31.45 22.10
CA LYS A 808 7.68 -32.57 22.79
C LYS A 808 7.26 -33.94 22.25
N ALA A 809 5.98 -34.07 21.91
CA ALA A 809 5.44 -35.30 21.39
C ALA A 809 5.88 -35.52 19.93
N PHE A 810 5.95 -34.48 19.09
CA PHE A 810 6.59 -34.53 17.76
C PHE A 810 8.06 -34.94 17.82
N ALA A 811 8.80 -34.40 18.79
CA ALA A 811 10.22 -34.74 18.98
C ALA A 811 10.43 -36.17 19.49
N ARG A 812 9.45 -36.75 20.24
CA ARG A 812 9.60 -38.05 20.92
C ARG A 812 9.04 -39.23 20.14
N PHE A 813 7.96 -39.03 19.38
CA PHE A 813 7.20 -40.11 18.76
C PHE A 813 7.25 -40.13 17.23
N GLY A 814 7.86 -39.11 16.60
CA GLY A 814 7.83 -38.89 15.16
C GLY A 814 6.47 -38.33 14.66
N ALA A 815 6.51 -37.68 13.55
CA ALA A 815 5.34 -36.97 13.02
C ALA A 815 4.13 -37.91 12.75
N GLU A 816 4.39 -39.16 12.31
CA GLU A 816 3.35 -40.11 11.92
C GLU A 816 2.49 -40.63 13.06
N ALA A 817 3.12 -41.00 14.17
CA ALA A 817 2.40 -41.59 15.32
C ALA A 817 1.53 -40.55 16.04
N LEU A 818 1.90 -39.25 15.91
CA LEU A 818 1.17 -38.13 16.48
C LEU A 818 0.04 -37.65 15.60
N LEU A 819 0.24 -37.62 14.31
CA LEU A 819 -0.79 -37.30 13.33
C LEU A 819 -1.96 -38.29 13.41
N ALA A 820 -1.66 -39.60 13.55
CA ALA A 820 -2.69 -40.63 13.68
C ALA A 820 -3.49 -40.54 15.02
N ARG A 821 -2.86 -40.11 16.11
CA ARG A 821 -3.48 -40.04 17.46
C ARG A 821 -3.94 -38.61 17.86
N GLY A 822 -3.33 -37.55 17.28
CA GLY A 822 -3.56 -36.15 17.72
C GLY A 822 -4.79 -35.50 17.14
N ILE A 823 -5.32 -36.04 16.05
CA ILE A 823 -6.42 -35.38 15.31
C ILE A 823 -7.74 -35.47 16.01
N ASP A 824 -8.04 -36.55 16.68
CA ASP A 824 -9.25 -36.64 17.52
C ASP A 824 -9.21 -35.66 18.70
N TRP A 825 -8.02 -35.25 19.09
CA TRP A 825 -7.80 -34.25 20.15
C TRP A 825 -8.08 -32.82 19.69
N LEU A 826 -7.92 -32.54 18.40
CA LEU A 826 -8.17 -31.24 17.76
C LEU A 826 -9.68 -30.96 17.52
N LYS A 827 -10.55 -31.92 17.82
CA LYS A 827 -12.01 -31.77 17.74
C LYS A 827 -12.63 -30.87 18.82
N TRP A 828 -11.84 -30.43 19.82
CA TRP A 828 -12.37 -29.58 20.89
C TRP A 828 -12.60 -28.13 20.42
N ARG A 829 -13.83 -27.66 20.56
CA ARG A 829 -14.33 -26.34 20.08
C ARG A 829 -13.50 -25.13 20.58
N ALA A 830 -12.80 -25.24 21.72
CA ALA A 830 -12.02 -24.15 22.32
C ALA A 830 -10.71 -23.80 21.57
N PHE A 831 -10.28 -24.57 20.56
CA PHE A 831 -8.97 -24.45 19.89
C PHE A 831 -9.09 -24.27 18.38
N ALA A 832 -10.19 -23.69 17.88
CA ALA A 832 -10.47 -23.56 16.45
C ALA A 832 -9.33 -22.86 15.68
N ARG A 833 -8.74 -21.80 16.24
CA ARG A 833 -7.65 -21.03 15.62
C ARG A 833 -6.33 -21.82 15.51
N VAL A 834 -5.95 -22.49 16.60
CA VAL A 834 -4.75 -23.37 16.62
C VAL A 834 -4.93 -24.55 15.68
N ARG A 835 -6.15 -25.10 15.62
CA ARG A 835 -6.51 -26.20 14.73
C ARG A 835 -6.34 -25.83 13.26
N PHE A 836 -6.75 -24.62 12.87
CA PHE A 836 -6.69 -24.16 11.49
C PHE A 836 -5.26 -23.96 10.99
N ILE A 837 -4.42 -23.23 11.76
CA ILE A 837 -3.00 -23.01 11.41
C ILE A 837 -2.25 -24.34 11.32
N LEU A 838 -2.50 -25.24 12.29
CA LEU A 838 -1.89 -26.59 12.27
C LEU A 838 -2.36 -27.39 11.06
N ARG A 839 -3.61 -27.23 10.63
CA ARG A 839 -4.15 -27.94 9.47
C ARG A 839 -3.40 -27.56 8.19
N LEU A 840 -3.26 -26.28 7.85
CA LEU A 840 -2.57 -25.81 6.64
C LEU A 840 -1.11 -26.23 6.63
N GLU A 841 -0.41 -26.01 7.75
CA GLU A 841 0.99 -26.42 7.90
C GLU A 841 1.17 -27.93 7.75
N LEU A 842 0.23 -28.73 8.25
CA LEU A 842 0.26 -30.18 8.12
C LEU A 842 -0.05 -30.63 6.69
N GLU A 843 -0.99 -29.99 6.01
CA GLU A 843 -1.28 -30.26 4.61
C GLU A 843 -0.07 -29.96 3.73
N GLU A 844 0.61 -28.82 3.93
CA GLU A 844 1.83 -28.46 3.22
C GLU A 844 2.94 -29.50 3.48
N ILE A 845 3.19 -29.85 4.74
CA ILE A 845 4.22 -30.84 5.12
C ILE A 845 3.94 -32.21 4.48
N LEU A 846 2.69 -32.67 4.52
CA LEU A 846 2.31 -33.97 3.95
C LEU A 846 2.45 -33.98 2.42
N ARG A 847 2.03 -32.90 1.74
CA ARG A 847 2.18 -32.76 0.29
C ARG A 847 3.67 -32.66 -0.10
N MET A 848 4.47 -31.89 0.61
CA MET A 848 5.91 -31.77 0.36
C MET A 848 6.65 -33.08 0.63
N ARG A 849 6.25 -33.86 1.64
CA ARG A 849 6.78 -35.21 1.87
C ARG A 849 6.44 -36.15 0.72
N ALA A 850 5.18 -36.15 0.28
CA ALA A 850 4.75 -36.96 -0.86
C ALA A 850 5.53 -36.59 -2.13
N PHE A 851 5.80 -35.31 -2.34
CA PHE A 851 6.62 -34.81 -3.44
C PHE A 851 8.09 -35.28 -3.33
N GLY A 852 8.69 -35.19 -2.14
CA GLY A 852 10.04 -35.72 -1.90
C GLY A 852 10.16 -37.23 -2.13
N GLN A 853 9.14 -38.01 -1.74
CA GLN A 853 9.07 -39.45 -2.02
C GLN A 853 8.93 -39.73 -3.52
N TRP A 854 8.12 -38.95 -4.21
CA TRP A 854 7.95 -39.02 -5.66
C TRP A 854 9.24 -38.67 -6.40
N LEU A 855 9.97 -37.64 -5.96
CA LEU A 855 11.26 -37.25 -6.58
C LEU A 855 12.27 -38.40 -6.56
N ALA A 856 12.26 -39.25 -5.53
CA ALA A 856 13.16 -40.40 -5.39
C ALA A 856 12.80 -41.59 -6.29
N GLN A 857 11.61 -41.59 -6.94
CA GLN A 857 11.16 -42.66 -7.81
C GLN A 857 11.64 -42.46 -9.25
N PRO A 858 11.95 -43.53 -10.01
CA PRO A 858 12.24 -43.41 -11.43
C PRO A 858 10.98 -42.93 -12.18
N LYS A 859 11.20 -42.10 -13.21
CA LYS A 859 10.13 -41.52 -14.03
C LYS A 859 10.30 -41.93 -15.49
N THR A 860 9.20 -42.15 -16.18
CA THR A 860 9.18 -42.47 -17.59
C THR A 860 9.01 -41.18 -18.39
N ALA A 861 9.82 -40.98 -19.44
CA ALA A 861 9.70 -39.85 -20.33
C ALA A 861 8.34 -39.89 -21.07
N LEU A 862 7.75 -38.72 -21.25
CA LEU A 862 6.49 -38.56 -22.00
C LEU A 862 6.77 -38.19 -23.47
N PRO A 863 6.04 -38.78 -24.41
CA PRO A 863 6.19 -38.48 -25.85
C PRO A 863 5.45 -37.20 -26.26
N ILE A 864 5.52 -36.14 -25.46
CA ILE A 864 4.88 -34.88 -25.70
C ILE A 864 5.85 -33.71 -25.56
N THR A 865 5.52 -32.59 -26.15
CA THR A 865 6.18 -31.32 -25.89
C THR A 865 5.62 -30.68 -24.63
N ALA A 866 6.49 -30.13 -23.78
CA ALA A 866 6.10 -29.36 -22.60
C ALA A 866 6.74 -27.97 -22.60
N THR A 867 6.12 -27.04 -21.89
CA THR A 867 6.66 -25.68 -21.69
C THR A 867 6.98 -25.46 -20.22
N LEU A 868 8.26 -25.21 -19.93
CA LEU A 868 8.73 -24.83 -18.60
C LEU A 868 8.81 -23.29 -18.51
N PHE A 869 7.97 -22.72 -17.71
CA PHE A 869 8.03 -21.29 -17.33
C PHE A 869 8.93 -21.17 -16.10
N ARG A 870 10.10 -20.56 -16.28
CA ARG A 870 11.15 -20.55 -15.28
C ARG A 870 11.41 -19.16 -14.72
N CYS A 871 11.32 -19.01 -13.40
CA CYS A 871 11.79 -17.85 -12.67
C CYS A 871 13.32 -17.74 -12.65
N ARG A 872 13.84 -16.55 -12.35
CA ARG A 872 15.27 -16.35 -12.13
C ARG A 872 15.69 -17.02 -10.80
N ARG A 873 16.40 -18.16 -10.91
CA ARG A 873 16.98 -18.87 -9.76
C ARG A 873 18.48 -19.09 -9.97
N THR A 874 19.27 -18.97 -8.90
CA THR A 874 20.70 -19.26 -8.89
C THR A 874 20.95 -20.65 -8.33
N GLY A 875 22.00 -21.32 -8.81
CA GLY A 875 22.44 -22.64 -8.28
C GLY A 875 21.58 -23.84 -8.68
N VAL A 876 20.67 -23.69 -9.65
CA VAL A 876 19.85 -24.79 -10.19
C VAL A 876 20.01 -24.88 -11.71
N PRO A 877 19.83 -26.08 -12.32
CA PRO A 877 19.88 -26.24 -13.78
C PRO A 877 18.86 -25.33 -14.50
N THR A 878 19.19 -24.95 -15.74
CA THR A 878 18.30 -24.07 -16.54
C THR A 878 16.95 -24.72 -16.84
N ASP A 879 16.93 -26.03 -17.00
CA ASP A 879 15.76 -26.87 -17.26
C ASP A 879 15.07 -27.41 -15.99
N LEU A 880 15.52 -26.99 -14.82
CA LEU A 880 15.05 -27.46 -13.50
C LEU A 880 14.99 -28.99 -13.38
N GLY A 881 15.77 -29.75 -14.21
CA GLY A 881 15.86 -31.19 -14.27
C GLY A 881 14.85 -31.85 -15.22
N TRP A 882 14.06 -31.10 -16.00
CA TRP A 882 12.97 -31.65 -16.81
C TRP A 882 13.35 -32.15 -18.19
N SER A 883 14.50 -31.77 -18.78
CA SER A 883 14.87 -32.11 -20.17
C SER A 883 14.88 -33.61 -20.49
N ALA A 884 15.15 -34.45 -19.49
CA ALA A 884 15.17 -35.91 -19.67
C ALA A 884 13.79 -36.56 -19.75
N PHE A 885 12.71 -35.82 -19.48
CA PHE A 885 11.36 -36.39 -19.30
C PHE A 885 10.34 -35.98 -20.37
N PHE A 886 10.78 -35.24 -21.40
CA PHE A 886 9.92 -34.85 -22.52
C PHE A 886 10.59 -35.12 -23.86
N ALA A 887 9.81 -35.38 -24.89
CA ALA A 887 10.28 -35.47 -26.26
C ALA A 887 10.90 -34.14 -26.72
N ASP A 888 10.29 -33.02 -26.28
CA ASP A 888 10.77 -31.65 -26.48
C ASP A 888 10.37 -30.79 -25.30
N LEU A 889 11.28 -29.92 -24.84
CA LEU A 889 11.04 -29.01 -23.71
C LEU A 889 11.37 -27.57 -24.11
N SER A 890 10.34 -26.76 -24.24
CA SER A 890 10.49 -25.32 -24.44
C SER A 890 10.68 -24.62 -23.08
N ILE A 891 11.75 -23.83 -22.93
CA ILE A 891 12.02 -23.08 -21.70
C ILE A 891 11.73 -21.61 -21.92
N VAL A 892 10.75 -21.09 -21.21
CA VAL A 892 10.33 -19.69 -21.28
C VAL A 892 10.71 -18.99 -19.98
N PRO A 893 11.66 -18.02 -20.02
CA PRO A 893 11.98 -17.25 -18.85
C PRO A 893 10.84 -16.28 -18.50
N ILE A 894 10.45 -16.24 -17.23
CA ILE A 894 9.42 -15.37 -16.71
C ILE A 894 9.98 -14.51 -15.57
N LEU A 895 9.34 -13.36 -15.34
CA LEU A 895 9.72 -12.42 -14.27
C LEU A 895 9.15 -12.84 -12.92
N GLY A 896 9.77 -12.31 -11.87
CA GLY A 896 9.40 -12.61 -10.48
C GLY A 896 10.14 -13.82 -9.91
N GLY A 897 9.91 -14.07 -8.63
CA GLY A 897 10.37 -15.25 -7.91
C GLY A 897 9.32 -16.36 -7.92
N HIS A 898 9.64 -17.47 -7.24
CA HIS A 898 8.77 -18.66 -7.20
C HIS A 898 7.36 -18.37 -6.63
N LEU A 899 7.24 -17.45 -5.68
CA LEU A 899 5.99 -17.20 -4.97
C LEU A 899 5.17 -16.03 -5.55
N ASP A 900 5.76 -15.21 -6.40
CA ASP A 900 5.16 -13.95 -6.86
C ASP A 900 5.05 -13.80 -8.39
N MET A 901 5.57 -14.75 -9.17
CA MET A 901 5.48 -14.73 -10.63
C MET A 901 4.05 -14.65 -11.18
N LEU A 902 3.06 -15.05 -10.39
CA LEU A 902 1.62 -15.01 -10.73
C LEU A 902 0.87 -13.92 -9.97
N ILE A 903 1.59 -12.92 -9.45
CA ILE A 903 1.03 -11.76 -8.75
C ILE A 903 1.50 -10.49 -9.48
N GLU A 904 0.70 -9.43 -9.46
CA GLU A 904 1.11 -8.15 -10.00
C GLU A 904 2.34 -7.56 -9.25
N PRO A 905 3.30 -6.94 -9.94
CA PRO A 905 3.26 -6.55 -11.36
C PRO A 905 3.76 -7.64 -12.34
N TYR A 906 4.20 -8.78 -11.85
CA TYR A 906 4.80 -9.83 -12.70
C TYR A 906 3.76 -10.57 -13.53
N LEU A 907 2.54 -10.75 -13.01
CA LEU A 907 1.46 -11.44 -13.70
C LEU A 907 1.15 -10.80 -15.05
N SER A 908 0.97 -9.48 -15.10
CA SER A 908 0.73 -8.75 -16.35
C SER A 908 1.84 -8.93 -17.39
N HIS A 909 3.09 -9.12 -16.96
CA HIS A 909 4.22 -9.37 -17.85
C HIS A 909 4.29 -10.84 -18.29
N ASN A 910 4.06 -11.76 -17.38
CA ASN A 910 4.21 -13.20 -17.62
C ASN A 910 3.01 -13.79 -18.38
N ARG A 911 1.81 -13.24 -18.18
CA ARG A 911 0.58 -13.69 -18.86
C ARG A 911 0.74 -13.81 -20.39
N PRO A 912 1.21 -12.79 -21.15
CA PRO A 912 1.34 -12.91 -22.61
C PRO A 912 2.29 -14.04 -23.04
N LEU A 913 3.30 -14.35 -22.22
CA LEU A 913 4.23 -15.44 -22.51
C LEU A 913 3.56 -16.80 -22.31
N ILE A 914 2.76 -16.94 -21.25
CA ILE A 914 2.02 -18.17 -20.96
C ILE A 914 0.89 -18.35 -21.97
N GLU A 915 0.14 -17.30 -22.26
CA GLU A 915 -0.93 -17.27 -23.28
C GLU A 915 -0.43 -17.70 -24.66
N ARG A 916 0.70 -17.14 -25.09
CA ARG A 916 1.32 -17.49 -26.37
C ARG A 916 1.66 -18.99 -26.43
N ALA A 917 2.26 -19.55 -25.39
CA ALA A 917 2.58 -20.98 -25.34
C ALA A 917 1.32 -21.86 -25.34
N PHE A 918 0.28 -21.42 -24.64
CA PHE A 918 -1.03 -22.10 -24.59
C PHE A 918 -1.74 -22.10 -25.95
N LEU A 919 -1.72 -20.99 -26.69
CA LEU A 919 -2.39 -20.86 -28.00
C LEU A 919 -1.63 -21.60 -29.09
N VAL A 920 -0.29 -21.55 -29.11
CA VAL A 920 0.53 -22.26 -30.13
C VAL A 920 0.37 -23.79 -30.02
N SER A 921 0.10 -24.32 -28.84
CA SER A 921 -0.14 -25.76 -28.64
C SER A 921 -1.48 -26.27 -29.22
N GLY A 922 -2.28 -25.44 -29.83
CA GLY A 922 -3.58 -25.78 -30.46
C GLY A 922 -3.57 -25.68 -31.98
N ALA A 923 -2.46 -25.25 -32.59
CA ALA A 923 -2.24 -25.25 -34.04
C ALA A 923 -1.34 -26.44 -34.42
#